data_600ea70353637649d4486c28f92116fc
#
_entry.id   600ea70353637649d4486c28f92116fc
#
_cell.length_a   1.000
_cell.length_b   1.000
_cell.length_c   1.000
_cell.angle_alpha   90.00
_cell.angle_beta   90.00
_cell.angle_gamma   90.00
#
_symmetry.space_group_name_H-M   'P 1'
#
loop_
_entity.id
_entity.type
_entity.pdbx_description
1 polymer ?
#
loop_
_entity_poly.entity_id
_entity_poly.type
_entity_poly.pdbx_seq_one_letter_code
_entity_poly.pdbx_strand_id
1 'polypeptide(L)'
;MATTDGVQGLRPASHPIFTGQMHPCTIMTTVSMTPFSRSSMNPAHFAWLAPAWAIALVCASGAQAQSVPESAAVADAGALSPVVVTAERSGGGVWRGAASVDVVGGDELRGGQAQVNLSESLGRVPGLVIRNRQNYAQDLQISVRGYGARATFGVRGVRLFVDGIPASAPDGSGQAANFPLGSADRVEVVRGPMAALYGASSGGALLLYTEDGQRPAQWRTGVVAGSDGLWRASTQVTGQTGTAQAQGWSYALDVSGFATDGTRPQSAADRSTANMKLSRSHDGGRTVLVFNRHSSSALDPQGLSRAEFDANPDQTNAGALSFNTRKTVSQTQLGLAFEQALGGGHKLELMGYGGQRQVVQYQSITTGAQVPAGSSGGVIDLDRDYWGWNARWRHDREWQGGRLSLSAGVSSDLQSDTRKGYENFIGTTLGVQGKLRRDEVNRAQTLDPYVQAEWRTQDLTLMGGVRQTRTEYESTDRYVVGSNGNDSGNKDYTATLPVVGVRWQWSPSVQAFASIGKGYEIPTLNEVAYRSGGVSGFNTQLNAARSTSAELGLRGRADQMRWSATAFDIRTDDEIVVQNNTGGRTTFQNAGRTLRQGLELAGEWRTGPFTLTTAYTLMRANYQDAFMTCTSAGCPNVTPQVQVPQGNQIPGLPQQQLFAQAAWDTGWAGSKVTLDARHVGRVMVNDLNTDAAAAHTLFNLGVQFTQERGDWTLKEFVRLDNLTDQKHAGSVIVNDGNSRFFEPGAGRKLLLGLEAQRSF
;
A
#
# COMPACT_ATOMS: atom_id res chain seq x y z
N MET A 1 -39.90 -45.27 38.15
CA MET A 1 -40.53 -46.26 37.26
C MET A 1 -39.64 -46.27 36.04
N ALA A 2 -38.69 -47.14 35.95
CA ALA A 2 -38.75 -48.54 35.47
C ALA A 2 -38.99 -48.55 33.94
N THR A 3 -38.23 -49.11 33.07
CA THR A 3 -37.27 -50.24 33.03
C THR A 3 -36.73 -50.31 31.61
N THR A 4 -35.40 -50.49 31.38
CA THR A 4 -34.72 -51.73 30.96
C THR A 4 -35.13 -52.25 29.57
N ASP A 5 -34.34 -52.81 28.70
CA ASP A 5 -33.12 -53.57 28.52
C ASP A 5 -32.98 -53.80 27.00
N GLY A 6 -31.92 -54.20 26.37
CA GLY A 6 -30.79 -55.05 26.50
C GLY A 6 -30.21 -55.24 25.10
N VAL A 7 -28.95 -55.25 24.88
CA VAL A 7 -27.86 -56.24 24.98
C VAL A 7 -27.76 -57.26 23.85
N GLN A 8 -26.54 -57.43 23.33
CA GLN A 8 -25.85 -58.54 22.63
C GLN A 8 -25.93 -58.59 21.09
N GLY A 9 -24.89 -58.89 20.38
CA GLY A 9 -23.51 -59.29 20.68
C GLY A 9 -22.86 -59.96 19.47
N LEU A 10 -21.55 -59.95 19.46
CA LEU A 10 -20.59 -60.94 18.93
C LEU A 10 -20.20 -61.04 17.44
N ARG A 11 -18.92 -60.87 17.30
CA ARG A 11 -17.90 -61.27 16.30
C ARG A 11 -17.94 -62.79 15.90
N PRO A 12 -16.96 -63.37 15.09
CA PRO A 12 -15.84 -62.84 14.29
C PRO A 12 -15.48 -63.64 12.99
N ALA A 13 -14.36 -63.19 12.33
CA ALA A 13 -13.31 -63.96 11.62
C ALA A 13 -13.58 -64.50 10.19
N SER A 14 -12.69 -64.28 9.26
CA SER A 14 -11.47 -64.99 8.94
C SER A 14 -10.85 -64.57 7.59
N HIS A 15 -9.51 -64.51 7.59
CA HIS A 15 -8.66 -64.46 6.38
C HIS A 15 -8.65 -65.76 5.59
N PRO A 16 -8.26 -65.78 4.29
CA PRO A 16 -6.91 -66.29 4.02
C PRO A 16 -6.07 -65.57 2.98
N ILE A 17 -4.79 -65.77 3.13
CA ILE A 17 -3.61 -65.46 2.36
C ILE A 17 -3.64 -66.12 0.98
N PHE A 18 -3.17 -65.45 -0.09
CA PHE A 18 -2.35 -66.05 -1.14
C PHE A 18 -1.45 -65.05 -1.87
N THR A 19 -0.29 -65.49 -2.18
CA THR A 19 0.97 -65.01 -2.69
C THR A 19 0.98 -64.62 -4.17
N GLY A 20 1.75 -63.56 -4.52
CA GLY A 20 2.75 -63.65 -5.60
C GLY A 20 2.46 -62.90 -6.88
N GLN A 21 3.17 -61.86 -7.16
CA GLN A 21 4.13 -61.58 -8.23
C GLN A 21 4.27 -60.11 -8.53
N MET A 22 5.51 -59.65 -8.54
CA MET A 22 5.94 -58.28 -8.92
C MET A 22 5.83 -58.07 -10.44
N HIS A 23 5.30 -56.90 -10.87
CA HIS A 23 5.72 -56.19 -12.08
C HIS A 23 5.52 -54.68 -11.90
N PRO A 24 6.17 -53.78 -12.69
CA PRO A 24 6.72 -52.56 -12.21
C PRO A 24 5.78 -51.36 -12.24
N CYS A 25 6.12 -50.44 -11.40
CA CYS A 25 5.61 -49.12 -11.02
C CYS A 25 5.18 -48.23 -12.18
N THR A 26 3.91 -47.82 -12.20
CA THR A 26 3.45 -46.57 -12.80
C THR A 26 2.71 -45.81 -11.68
N ILE A 27 3.35 -44.78 -11.14
CA ILE A 27 2.73 -43.93 -10.11
C ILE A 27 1.81 -42.94 -10.81
N MET A 28 0.51 -43.23 -10.85
CA MET A 28 -0.55 -42.25 -10.98
C MET A 28 -1.10 -41.95 -9.59
N THR A 29 -0.67 -40.87 -8.97
CA THR A 29 -1.31 -40.32 -7.79
C THR A 29 -2.54 -39.52 -8.19
N THR A 30 -3.69 -40.17 -8.18
CA THR A 30 -4.99 -39.51 -8.17
C THR A 30 -5.23 -38.95 -6.75
N VAL A 31 -5.07 -37.65 -6.59
CA VAL A 31 -5.55 -36.94 -5.40
C VAL A 31 -7.07 -36.82 -5.51
N SER A 32 -7.77 -37.63 -4.71
CA SER A 32 -9.21 -37.55 -4.52
C SER A 32 -9.55 -36.26 -3.76
N MET A 33 -10.05 -35.25 -4.47
CA MET A 33 -10.65 -34.08 -3.85
C MET A 33 -12.11 -34.40 -3.49
N THR A 34 -12.41 -34.40 -2.20
CA THR A 34 -13.79 -34.35 -1.69
C THR A 34 -14.43 -33.02 -2.10
N PRO A 35 -15.72 -33.00 -2.49
CA PRO A 35 -16.35 -31.79 -2.96
C PRO A 35 -16.66 -30.82 -1.81
N PHE A 36 -15.98 -29.68 -1.80
CA PHE A 36 -16.38 -28.54 -1.00
C PHE A 36 -17.66 -27.91 -1.59
N SER A 37 -18.56 -27.50 -0.72
CA SER A 37 -19.84 -26.89 -1.05
C SER A 37 -19.64 -25.63 -1.90
N ARG A 38 -20.32 -25.57 -3.03
CA ARG A 38 -20.32 -24.46 -3.98
C ARG A 38 -20.87 -23.18 -3.34
N SER A 39 -20.01 -22.27 -2.91
CA SER A 39 -20.30 -20.86 -3.00
C SER A 39 -19.79 -20.40 -4.37
N SER A 40 -20.64 -19.74 -5.14
CA SER A 40 -20.50 -19.41 -6.55
C SER A 40 -19.17 -18.73 -6.90
N MET A 41 -18.14 -19.51 -7.23
CA MET A 41 -16.95 -19.02 -7.91
C MET A 41 -17.25 -18.89 -9.40
N ASN A 42 -17.09 -17.70 -9.94
CA ASN A 42 -17.23 -17.46 -11.37
C ASN A 42 -16.04 -18.08 -12.10
N PRO A 43 -16.23 -19.09 -12.98
CA PRO A 43 -15.12 -19.82 -13.63
C PRO A 43 -14.27 -18.97 -14.58
N ALA A 44 -14.66 -17.71 -14.84
CA ALA A 44 -13.91 -16.80 -15.69
C ALA A 44 -12.53 -16.40 -15.12
N HIS A 45 -12.29 -16.53 -13.81
CA HIS A 45 -11.00 -16.14 -13.19
C HIS A 45 -9.88 -17.18 -13.37
N PHE A 46 -10.20 -18.45 -13.61
CA PHE A 46 -9.20 -19.50 -13.82
C PHE A 46 -8.71 -19.62 -15.27
N ALA A 47 -9.48 -19.16 -16.25
CA ALA A 47 -9.15 -19.30 -17.67
C ALA A 47 -7.95 -18.45 -18.13
N TRP A 48 -7.50 -17.46 -17.31
CA TRP A 48 -6.40 -16.56 -17.67
C TRP A 48 -5.02 -17.00 -17.19
N LEU A 49 -4.94 -17.99 -16.28
CA LEU A 49 -3.64 -18.52 -15.86
C LEU A 49 -3.04 -19.51 -16.89
N ALA A 50 -3.87 -20.18 -17.67
CA ALA A 50 -3.42 -21.17 -18.65
C ALA A 50 -2.52 -20.59 -19.78
N PRO A 51 -2.79 -19.42 -20.39
CA PRO A 51 -1.91 -18.85 -21.40
C PRO A 51 -0.58 -18.32 -20.85
N ALA A 52 -0.51 -17.94 -19.55
CA ALA A 52 0.74 -17.46 -18.94
C ALA A 52 1.78 -18.60 -18.80
N TRP A 53 1.34 -19.82 -18.53
CA TRP A 53 2.24 -20.99 -18.49
C TRP A 53 2.80 -21.35 -19.86
N ALA A 54 2.04 -21.17 -20.91
CA ALA A 54 2.48 -21.44 -22.29
C ALA A 54 3.54 -20.42 -22.77
N ILE A 55 3.41 -19.15 -22.37
CA ILE A 55 4.39 -18.10 -22.71
C ILE A 55 5.71 -18.28 -21.95
N ALA A 56 5.66 -18.69 -20.67
CA ALA A 56 6.86 -18.98 -19.88
C ALA A 56 7.68 -20.15 -20.44
N LEU A 57 7.00 -21.17 -21.01
CA LEU A 57 7.68 -22.33 -21.60
C LEU A 57 8.36 -22.02 -22.94
N VAL A 58 7.79 -21.11 -23.74
CA VAL A 58 8.34 -20.73 -25.04
C VAL A 58 9.58 -19.85 -24.92
N CYS A 59 9.68 -19.03 -23.87
CA CYS A 59 10.87 -18.21 -23.64
C CYS A 59 12.08 -18.98 -23.09
N ALA A 60 11.87 -20.16 -22.48
CA ALA A 60 12.93 -20.97 -21.88
C ALA A 60 13.73 -21.82 -22.90
N SER A 61 13.24 -21.98 -24.13
CA SER A 61 13.85 -22.90 -25.14
C SER A 61 14.91 -22.25 -26.05
N GLY A 62 15.28 -20.99 -25.84
CA GLY A 62 16.16 -20.24 -26.75
C GLY A 62 17.55 -19.83 -26.27
N ALA A 63 17.94 -20.14 -25.03
CA ALA A 63 19.23 -19.71 -24.48
C ALA A 63 20.22 -20.87 -24.34
N GLN A 64 21.06 -21.06 -25.37
CA GLN A 64 22.26 -21.90 -25.22
C GLN A 64 23.34 -21.11 -24.45
N ALA A 65 23.72 -21.62 -23.28
CA ALA A 65 24.73 -21.04 -22.42
C ALA A 65 26.14 -21.21 -23.04
N GLN A 66 26.84 -20.09 -23.23
CA GLN A 66 28.31 -20.08 -23.34
C GLN A 66 28.89 -19.74 -21.98
N SER A 67 29.70 -20.65 -21.44
CA SER A 67 30.41 -20.48 -20.18
C SER A 67 31.52 -19.42 -20.29
N VAL A 68 31.49 -18.38 -19.43
CA VAL A 68 32.57 -17.42 -19.25
C VAL A 68 33.07 -17.58 -17.79
N PRO A 69 34.38 -17.57 -17.54
CA PRO A 69 34.92 -17.87 -16.20
C PRO A 69 34.62 -16.79 -15.18
N GLU A 70 34.21 -17.26 -14.05
CA GLU A 70 33.84 -16.52 -12.84
C GLU A 70 35.07 -15.85 -12.21
N SER A 71 35.04 -14.52 -12.18
CA SER A 71 35.88 -13.74 -11.25
C SER A 71 35.06 -13.52 -9.98
N ALA A 72 35.22 -14.39 -9.00
CA ALA A 72 34.61 -14.25 -7.69
C ALA A 72 35.18 -13.01 -6.98
N ALA A 73 34.39 -11.94 -6.94
CA ALA A 73 34.57 -10.90 -5.95
C ALA A 73 34.08 -11.44 -4.60
N VAL A 74 35.03 -11.77 -3.72
CA VAL A 74 34.75 -12.08 -2.30
C VAL A 74 34.03 -10.86 -1.71
N ALA A 75 32.72 -10.98 -1.49
CA ALA A 75 31.97 -10.01 -0.74
C ALA A 75 32.49 -10.00 0.70
N ASP A 76 33.02 -8.87 1.13
CA ASP A 76 33.42 -8.63 2.52
C ASP A 76 32.17 -8.77 3.41
N ALA A 77 32.07 -9.85 4.17
CA ALA A 77 30.88 -10.27 4.91
C ALA A 77 30.49 -9.34 6.07
N GLY A 78 31.15 -8.20 6.21
CA GLY A 78 30.94 -7.20 7.26
C GLY A 78 30.38 -5.85 6.80
N ALA A 79 30.48 -5.50 5.52
CA ALA A 79 30.07 -4.19 5.03
C ALA A 79 28.60 -4.16 4.60
N LEU A 80 27.86 -3.13 5.03
CA LEU A 80 26.49 -2.91 4.60
C LEU A 80 26.45 -2.52 3.11
N SER A 81 25.66 -3.21 2.30
CA SER A 81 25.52 -2.94 0.86
C SER A 81 25.11 -1.49 0.59
N PRO A 82 25.67 -0.82 -0.44
CA PRO A 82 25.24 0.53 -0.79
C PRO A 82 23.78 0.51 -1.27
N VAL A 83 22.95 1.39 -0.72
CA VAL A 83 21.55 1.55 -1.12
C VAL A 83 21.47 2.65 -2.18
N VAL A 84 20.91 2.30 -3.35
CA VAL A 84 20.63 3.25 -4.44
C VAL A 84 19.23 3.78 -4.26
N VAL A 85 19.07 5.10 -4.16
CA VAL A 85 17.78 5.78 -4.01
C VAL A 85 17.53 6.67 -5.21
N THR A 86 16.34 6.57 -5.78
CA THR A 86 15.88 7.39 -6.90
C THR A 86 14.85 8.44 -6.46
N ALA A 87 14.38 8.34 -5.21
CA ALA A 87 13.38 9.25 -4.62
C ALA A 87 13.75 10.74 -4.69
N GLU A 88 15.01 11.07 -4.74
CA GLU A 88 15.47 12.45 -4.83
C GLU A 88 15.50 12.99 -6.24
N ARG A 89 14.78 12.44 -7.20
CA ARG A 89 14.72 12.91 -8.60
C ARG A 89 16.04 13.45 -9.21
N SER A 90 17.04 13.75 -8.38
CA SER A 90 18.39 14.20 -8.74
C SER A 90 19.40 13.06 -8.91
N GLY A 91 19.02 11.82 -8.56
CA GLY A 91 19.86 10.63 -8.69
C GLY A 91 20.98 10.50 -7.62
N GLY A 92 20.82 11.20 -6.48
CA GLY A 92 21.71 11.07 -5.36
C GLY A 92 21.26 10.01 -4.38
N GLY A 93 21.85 8.97 -3.99
CA GLY A 93 21.40 7.97 -3.01
C GLY A 93 20.99 8.57 -1.65
N VAL A 94 20.37 7.78 -0.74
CA VAL A 94 19.92 8.20 0.61
C VAL A 94 20.95 9.07 1.34
N TRP A 95 22.23 8.79 1.15
CA TRP A 95 23.33 9.50 1.77
C TRP A 95 23.65 10.86 1.17
N ARG A 96 23.06 11.25 0.05
CA ARG A 96 23.44 12.48 -0.66
C ARG A 96 22.38 13.55 -0.65
N GLY A 97 21.16 13.24 -0.23
CA GLY A 97 20.05 14.17 -0.22
C GLY A 97 19.79 14.86 1.11
N ALA A 98 19.02 15.94 1.08
CA ALA A 98 18.57 16.72 2.23
C ALA A 98 17.14 16.32 2.67
N ALA A 99 16.76 15.06 2.53
CA ALA A 99 15.42 14.54 2.81
C ALA A 99 15.45 13.33 3.73
N SER A 100 14.35 13.12 4.46
CA SER A 100 14.08 11.88 5.19
C SER A 100 13.56 10.84 4.20
N VAL A 101 14.44 9.91 3.79
CA VAL A 101 14.11 8.81 2.88
C VAL A 101 14.55 7.51 3.51
N ASP A 102 13.65 6.54 3.57
CA ASP A 102 13.95 5.15 3.94
C ASP A 102 13.74 4.24 2.74
N VAL A 103 14.57 3.20 2.66
CA VAL A 103 14.49 2.18 1.62
C VAL A 103 14.36 0.82 2.27
N VAL A 104 13.36 0.08 1.84
CA VAL A 104 13.15 -1.33 2.20
C VAL A 104 13.40 -2.15 0.95
N GLY A 105 14.42 -2.99 0.97
CA GLY A 105 14.85 -3.79 -0.17
C GLY A 105 13.95 -5.01 -0.42
N GLY A 106 14.15 -5.64 -1.57
CA GLY A 106 13.34 -6.79 -1.99
C GLY A 106 13.42 -7.98 -1.04
N ASP A 107 14.58 -8.21 -0.43
CA ASP A 107 14.73 -9.30 0.53
C ASP A 107 13.93 -9.06 1.81
N GLU A 108 13.86 -7.81 2.31
CA GLU A 108 13.03 -7.45 3.45
C GLU A 108 11.54 -7.40 3.10
N LEU A 109 11.21 -7.12 1.85
CA LEU A 109 9.81 -7.09 1.37
C LEU A 109 9.24 -8.49 1.20
N ARG A 110 10.06 -9.45 0.75
CA ARG A 110 9.62 -10.79 0.36
C ARG A 110 10.01 -11.87 1.35
N GLY A 111 11.16 -11.74 2.02
CA GLY A 111 11.73 -12.80 2.86
C GLY A 111 10.83 -13.17 4.04
N GLY A 112 10.37 -14.45 4.09
CA GLY A 112 9.53 -14.96 5.16
C GLY A 112 8.19 -14.27 5.32
N GLN A 113 7.60 -13.75 4.22
CA GLN A 113 6.35 -13.00 4.20
C GLN A 113 5.35 -13.63 3.23
N ALA A 114 4.06 -13.35 3.45
CA ALA A 114 3.02 -13.77 2.52
C ALA A 114 3.05 -12.98 1.19
N GLN A 115 3.66 -11.78 1.17
CA GLN A 115 3.76 -10.88 0.02
C GLN A 115 2.40 -10.45 -0.53
N VAL A 116 1.45 -10.20 0.36
CA VAL A 116 0.08 -9.77 0.04
C VAL A 116 -0.13 -8.30 0.35
N ASN A 117 0.42 -7.81 1.47
CA ASN A 117 0.21 -6.46 1.95
C ASN A 117 1.52 -5.76 2.35
N LEU A 118 1.66 -4.48 2.04
CA LEU A 118 2.80 -3.64 2.45
C LEU A 118 3.03 -3.58 3.97
N SER A 119 1.98 -3.78 4.78
CA SER A 119 2.07 -3.81 6.25
C SER A 119 2.91 -4.96 6.80
N GLU A 120 3.19 -5.98 6.00
CA GLU A 120 4.03 -7.11 6.39
C GLU A 120 5.48 -6.66 6.65
N SER A 121 5.99 -5.72 5.85
CA SER A 121 7.40 -5.31 5.83
C SER A 121 7.65 -3.84 6.17
N LEU A 122 6.75 -2.91 5.82
CA LEU A 122 7.01 -1.47 5.96
C LEU A 122 6.84 -0.92 7.39
N GLY A 123 6.42 -1.71 8.36
CA GLY A 123 6.38 -1.31 9.78
C GLY A 123 7.76 -0.93 10.37
N ARG A 124 8.86 -1.23 9.67
CA ARG A 124 10.24 -0.85 9.98
C ARG A 124 10.61 0.59 9.61
N VAL A 125 9.71 1.33 8.96
CA VAL A 125 9.96 2.72 8.55
C VAL A 125 9.40 3.67 9.62
N PRO A 126 10.24 4.50 10.27
CA PRO A 126 9.74 5.45 11.28
C PRO A 126 8.88 6.53 10.62
N GLY A 127 7.88 7.06 11.35
CA GLY A 127 6.94 8.07 10.85
C GLY A 127 5.88 7.54 9.89
N LEU A 128 5.95 6.26 9.49
CA LEU A 128 4.94 5.58 8.67
C LEU A 128 4.02 4.74 9.56
N VAL A 129 2.72 5.05 9.56
CA VAL A 129 1.67 4.18 10.09
C VAL A 129 1.14 3.37 8.93
N ILE A 130 1.27 2.04 9.00
CA ILE A 130 0.74 1.13 8.00
C ILE A 130 0.11 -0.07 8.71
N ARG A 131 -1.22 -0.21 8.60
CA ARG A 131 -1.99 -1.18 9.37
C ARG A 131 -2.82 -2.07 8.46
N ASN A 132 -2.78 -3.36 8.77
CA ASN A 132 -3.64 -4.35 8.15
C ASN A 132 -5.01 -4.33 8.84
N ARG A 133 -6.07 -4.13 8.07
CA ARG A 133 -7.45 -4.12 8.55
C ARG A 133 -8.02 -5.51 8.81
N GLN A 134 -7.33 -6.57 8.37
CA GLN A 134 -7.88 -7.93 8.24
C GLN A 134 -9.21 -7.93 7.44
N ASN A 135 -9.31 -7.00 6.50
CA ASN A 135 -10.45 -6.73 5.64
C ASN A 135 -9.92 -6.38 4.25
N TYR A 136 -9.90 -7.35 3.36
CA TYR A 136 -9.33 -7.20 2.01
C TYR A 136 -10.26 -6.41 1.06
N ALA A 137 -11.52 -6.15 1.45
CA ALA A 137 -12.39 -5.24 0.72
C ALA A 137 -11.97 -3.77 0.86
N GLN A 138 -11.12 -3.46 1.86
CA GLN A 138 -10.62 -2.12 2.12
C GLN A 138 -9.11 -2.07 1.97
N ASP A 139 -8.58 -0.91 1.56
CA ASP A 139 -7.13 -0.69 1.51
C ASP A 139 -6.54 -0.61 2.92
N LEU A 140 -5.22 -0.84 3.02
CA LEU A 140 -4.47 -0.61 4.25
C LEU A 140 -4.68 0.81 4.78
N GLN A 141 -4.71 0.98 6.09
CA GLN A 141 -4.62 2.30 6.68
C GLN A 141 -3.17 2.78 6.59
N ILE A 142 -2.91 3.78 5.75
CA ILE A 142 -1.58 4.35 5.53
C ILE A 142 -1.59 5.82 5.90
N SER A 143 -0.68 6.22 6.78
CA SER A 143 -0.39 7.63 7.03
C SER A 143 1.10 7.87 7.24
N VAL A 144 1.57 9.05 6.84
CA VAL A 144 2.95 9.49 7.02
C VAL A 144 2.95 10.76 7.84
N ARG A 145 3.63 10.75 8.99
CA ARG A 145 3.66 11.87 9.95
C ARG A 145 2.27 12.46 10.25
N GLY A 146 1.25 11.58 10.26
CA GLY A 146 -0.13 11.92 10.55
C GLY A 146 -0.99 12.34 9.36
N TYR A 147 -0.41 12.59 8.18
CA TYR A 147 -1.20 12.77 6.97
C TYR A 147 -1.77 11.43 6.49
N GLY A 148 -3.02 11.44 6.07
CA GLY A 148 -3.76 10.24 5.68
C GLY A 148 -4.57 9.59 6.81
N ALA A 149 -4.39 10.02 8.07
CA ALA A 149 -5.10 9.43 9.22
C ALA A 149 -6.63 9.56 9.14
N ARG A 150 -7.15 10.66 8.56
CA ARG A 150 -8.58 10.89 8.38
C ARG A 150 -9.23 9.96 7.36
N ALA A 151 -8.43 9.29 6.55
CA ALA A 151 -8.97 8.39 5.53
C ALA A 151 -9.67 7.20 6.19
N THR A 152 -10.98 7.22 6.18
CA THR A 152 -11.77 6.08 6.63
C THR A 152 -11.46 4.85 5.78
N PHE A 153 -11.37 5.03 4.46
CA PHE A 153 -11.00 4.00 3.49
C PHE A 153 -10.14 4.59 2.37
N GLY A 154 -9.23 3.78 1.81
CA GLY A 154 -8.24 4.22 0.83
C GLY A 154 -7.10 5.03 1.45
N VAL A 155 -6.20 5.55 0.62
CA VAL A 155 -5.05 6.37 1.02
C VAL A 155 -5.32 7.83 0.65
N ARG A 156 -4.98 8.75 1.55
CA ARG A 156 -5.09 10.20 1.37
C ARG A 156 -3.80 10.86 1.84
N GLY A 157 -3.48 12.03 1.31
CA GLY A 157 -2.34 12.84 1.76
C GLY A 157 -0.96 12.21 1.57
N VAL A 158 -0.88 11.03 0.94
CA VAL A 158 0.36 10.30 0.60
C VAL A 158 0.29 9.86 -0.85
N ARG A 159 1.29 10.22 -1.65
CA ARG A 159 1.35 9.84 -3.06
C ARG A 159 1.98 8.45 -3.22
N LEU A 160 1.40 7.65 -4.07
CA LEU A 160 1.83 6.28 -4.36
C LEU A 160 2.30 6.18 -5.80
N PHE A 161 3.44 5.49 -6.02
CA PHE A 161 4.01 5.27 -7.35
C PHE A 161 4.48 3.83 -7.50
N VAL A 162 4.39 3.30 -8.71
CA VAL A 162 5.00 2.03 -9.13
C VAL A 162 5.82 2.27 -10.39
N ASP A 163 7.12 2.00 -10.36
CA ASP A 163 8.07 2.24 -11.47
C ASP A 163 7.98 3.69 -12.03
N GLY A 164 7.75 4.68 -11.16
CA GLY A 164 7.60 6.09 -11.52
C GLY A 164 6.22 6.48 -12.03
N ILE A 165 5.31 5.54 -12.26
CA ILE A 165 3.93 5.78 -12.68
C ILE A 165 3.07 6.03 -11.45
N PRO A 166 2.22 7.09 -11.41
CA PRO A 166 1.31 7.32 -10.29
C PRO A 166 0.35 6.13 -10.08
N ALA A 167 0.30 5.63 -8.84
CA ALA A 167 -0.73 4.71 -8.34
C ALA A 167 -1.80 5.46 -7.53
N SER A 168 -1.56 6.74 -7.23
CA SER A 168 -2.57 7.68 -6.75
C SER A 168 -3.25 8.37 -7.93
N ALA A 169 -4.55 8.58 -7.80
CA ALA A 169 -5.35 9.29 -8.77
C ALA A 169 -5.10 10.82 -8.71
N PRO A 170 -5.50 11.60 -9.75
CA PRO A 170 -5.37 13.05 -9.77
C PRO A 170 -6.03 13.77 -8.60
N ASP A 171 -7.12 13.22 -8.06
CA ASP A 171 -7.83 13.74 -6.89
C ASP A 171 -7.10 13.46 -5.54
N GLY A 172 -5.89 12.93 -5.57
CA GLY A 172 -5.11 12.59 -4.38
C GLY A 172 -5.50 11.28 -3.69
N SER A 173 -6.55 10.60 -4.14
CA SER A 173 -6.89 9.27 -3.62
C SER A 173 -5.89 8.22 -4.11
N GLY A 174 -5.54 7.27 -3.23
CA GLY A 174 -4.61 6.20 -3.56
C GLY A 174 -5.09 4.85 -3.05
N GLN A 175 -4.56 3.80 -3.66
CA GLN A 175 -4.81 2.42 -3.26
C GLN A 175 -3.55 1.59 -3.41
N ALA A 176 -3.14 0.91 -2.33
CA ALA A 176 -1.91 0.15 -2.27
C ALA A 176 -2.10 -1.35 -2.62
N ALA A 177 -3.35 -1.80 -2.79
CA ALA A 177 -3.66 -3.20 -3.05
C ALA A 177 -3.11 -3.74 -4.38
N ASN A 178 -2.82 -2.85 -5.35
CA ASN A 178 -2.25 -3.16 -6.66
C ASN A 178 -0.72 -3.12 -6.71
N PHE A 179 -0.04 -2.93 -5.58
CA PHE A 179 1.43 -2.97 -5.55
C PHE A 179 1.95 -4.39 -5.78
N PRO A 180 2.78 -4.63 -6.82
CA PRO A 180 3.27 -5.96 -7.18
C PRO A 180 4.43 -6.39 -6.27
N LEU A 181 4.13 -6.82 -5.03
CA LEU A 181 5.14 -7.15 -4.02
C LEU A 181 6.02 -8.33 -4.42
N GLY A 182 5.49 -9.30 -5.19
CA GLY A 182 6.25 -10.45 -5.66
C GLY A 182 7.43 -10.08 -6.56
N SER A 183 7.30 -9.00 -7.33
CA SER A 183 8.34 -8.45 -8.21
C SER A 183 9.03 -7.20 -7.66
N ALA A 184 8.78 -6.81 -6.41
CA ALA A 184 9.38 -5.61 -5.85
C ALA A 184 10.90 -5.76 -5.64
N ASP A 185 11.67 -4.86 -6.23
CA ASP A 185 13.09 -4.66 -5.94
C ASP A 185 13.28 -3.87 -4.65
N ARG A 186 12.50 -2.81 -4.48
CA ARG A 186 12.51 -1.98 -3.27
C ARG A 186 11.28 -1.09 -3.17
N VAL A 187 11.03 -0.61 -1.96
CA VAL A 187 10.12 0.51 -1.67
C VAL A 187 10.91 1.64 -1.06
N GLU A 188 10.79 2.83 -1.62
CA GLU A 188 11.34 4.06 -1.08
C GLU A 188 10.22 4.87 -0.43
N VAL A 189 10.41 5.31 0.81
CA VAL A 189 9.46 6.12 1.57
C VAL A 189 10.05 7.50 1.77
N VAL A 190 9.51 8.48 1.05
CA VAL A 190 9.91 9.90 1.14
C VAL A 190 9.00 10.60 2.13
N ARG A 191 9.59 11.25 3.13
CA ARG A 191 8.84 12.00 4.16
C ARG A 191 9.30 13.45 4.19
N GLY A 192 8.47 14.31 4.80
CA GLY A 192 8.81 15.71 5.02
C GLY A 192 8.71 16.60 3.78
N PRO A 193 9.35 17.79 3.83
CA PRO A 193 9.13 18.86 2.85
C PRO A 193 9.40 18.48 1.40
N MET A 194 10.36 17.60 1.14
CA MET A 194 10.73 17.17 -0.21
C MET A 194 9.66 16.35 -0.94
N ALA A 195 8.70 15.81 -0.20
CA ALA A 195 7.53 15.13 -0.78
C ALA A 195 6.69 16.05 -1.68
N ALA A 196 6.72 17.37 -1.47
CA ALA A 196 6.04 18.35 -2.31
C ALA A 196 6.45 18.29 -3.79
N LEU A 197 7.66 17.81 -4.09
CA LEU A 197 8.14 17.61 -5.47
C LEU A 197 7.41 16.49 -6.21
N TYR A 198 6.64 15.63 -5.50
CA TYR A 198 5.86 14.53 -6.08
C TYR A 198 4.40 14.89 -6.38
N GLY A 199 3.97 16.12 -6.11
CA GLY A 199 2.62 16.61 -6.40
C GLY A 199 1.85 17.03 -5.14
N ALA A 200 0.53 17.19 -5.27
CA ALA A 200 -0.35 17.56 -4.17
C ALA A 200 -0.36 16.47 -3.08
N SER A 201 0.57 16.58 -2.14
CA SER A 201 0.71 15.73 -0.97
C SER A 201 1.45 16.48 0.12
N SER A 202 0.92 16.44 1.33
CA SER A 202 1.58 17.02 2.50
C SER A 202 2.35 15.98 3.31
N GLY A 203 1.98 14.71 3.22
CA GLY A 203 2.53 13.64 4.07
C GLY A 203 3.81 13.03 3.54
N GLY A 204 3.84 12.68 2.27
CA GLY A 204 4.96 11.93 1.73
C GLY A 204 4.65 11.21 0.42
N ALA A 205 5.61 10.40 -0.02
CA ALA A 205 5.44 9.50 -1.15
C ALA A 205 5.99 8.11 -0.85
N LEU A 206 5.27 7.08 -1.32
CA LEU A 206 5.72 5.69 -1.36
C LEU A 206 5.98 5.32 -2.82
N LEU A 207 7.22 4.93 -3.12
CA LEU A 207 7.64 4.58 -4.47
C LEU A 207 8.09 3.12 -4.47
N LEU A 208 7.33 2.26 -5.12
CA LEU A 208 7.72 0.88 -5.36
C LEU A 208 8.43 0.80 -6.72
N TYR A 209 9.57 0.15 -6.74
CA TYR A 209 10.29 -0.21 -7.96
C TYR A 209 10.31 -1.72 -8.09
N THR A 210 9.94 -2.20 -9.29
CA THR A 210 10.00 -3.62 -9.60
C THR A 210 11.38 -4.02 -10.08
N GLU A 211 11.71 -5.31 -9.94
CA GLU A 211 12.98 -5.87 -10.40
C GLU A 211 13.19 -5.62 -11.90
N ASP A 212 14.42 -5.36 -12.27
CA ASP A 212 14.87 -5.42 -13.65
C ASP A 212 15.34 -6.85 -13.98
N GLY A 213 15.28 -7.22 -15.24
CA GLY A 213 15.89 -8.46 -15.70
C GLY A 213 17.40 -8.41 -15.57
N GLN A 214 18.00 -9.50 -15.12
CA GLN A 214 19.43 -9.64 -14.88
C GLN A 214 20.01 -10.90 -15.52
N ARG A 215 21.29 -11.11 -15.42
CA ARG A 215 22.00 -12.30 -15.86
C ARG A 215 22.68 -12.96 -14.68
N PRO A 216 22.66 -14.29 -14.62
CA PRO A 216 21.93 -15.23 -15.47
C PRO A 216 20.43 -14.98 -15.41
N ALA A 217 19.68 -15.40 -16.42
CA ALA A 217 18.23 -15.37 -16.38
C ALA A 217 17.73 -16.26 -15.23
N GLN A 218 16.61 -15.89 -14.62
CA GLN A 218 16.09 -16.58 -13.44
C GLN A 218 14.61 -16.89 -13.60
N TRP A 219 14.24 -18.07 -13.16
CA TRP A 219 12.87 -18.46 -12.90
C TRP A 219 12.68 -18.70 -11.42
N ARG A 220 11.71 -18.03 -10.82
CA ARG A 220 11.34 -18.16 -9.41
C ARG A 220 9.88 -18.58 -9.32
N THR A 221 9.57 -19.60 -8.53
CA THR A 221 8.20 -20.02 -8.24
C THR A 221 8.06 -20.27 -6.74
N GLY A 222 6.93 -19.88 -6.17
CA GLY A 222 6.73 -19.99 -4.73
C GLY A 222 5.29 -20.28 -4.37
N VAL A 223 5.12 -20.95 -3.25
CA VAL A 223 3.84 -21.20 -2.59
C VAL A 223 3.94 -20.85 -1.11
N VAL A 224 2.89 -20.22 -0.59
CA VAL A 224 2.71 -19.93 0.83
C VAL A 224 1.36 -20.48 1.24
N ALA A 225 1.32 -21.13 2.39
CA ALA A 225 0.09 -21.58 3.03
C ALA A 225 0.08 -21.13 4.50
N GLY A 226 -1.07 -20.92 5.06
CA GLY A 226 -1.18 -20.43 6.43
C GLY A 226 -2.53 -20.63 7.08
N SER A 227 -2.64 -20.10 8.29
CA SER A 227 -3.90 -20.05 9.03
C SER A 227 -5.02 -19.38 8.21
N ASP A 228 -6.28 -19.64 8.56
CA ASP A 228 -7.50 -19.08 7.93
C ASP A 228 -7.62 -19.41 6.44
N GLY A 229 -7.22 -20.61 6.03
CA GLY A 229 -7.27 -21.03 4.63
C GLY A 229 -6.40 -20.18 3.70
N LEU A 230 -5.44 -19.42 4.26
CA LEU A 230 -4.56 -18.59 3.45
C LEU A 230 -3.68 -19.43 2.55
N TRP A 231 -3.66 -19.11 1.28
CA TRP A 231 -2.65 -19.60 0.35
C TRP A 231 -2.27 -18.50 -0.66
N ARG A 232 -1.03 -18.55 -1.12
CA ARG A 232 -0.54 -17.76 -2.25
C ARG A 232 0.36 -18.61 -3.12
N ALA A 233 0.20 -18.52 -4.43
CA ALA A 233 1.11 -19.10 -5.41
C ALA A 233 1.60 -18.01 -6.34
N SER A 234 2.87 -18.06 -6.75
CA SER A 234 3.46 -17.08 -7.65
C SER A 234 4.50 -17.72 -8.54
N THR A 235 4.70 -17.10 -9.72
CA THR A 235 5.81 -17.41 -10.59
C THR A 235 6.35 -16.13 -11.21
N GLN A 236 7.67 -16.04 -11.32
CA GLN A 236 8.38 -14.92 -11.92
C GLN A 236 9.47 -15.40 -12.83
N VAL A 237 9.64 -14.72 -13.95
CA VAL A 237 10.76 -14.92 -14.88
C VAL A 237 11.45 -13.59 -15.10
N THR A 238 12.76 -13.53 -14.90
CA THR A 238 13.58 -12.34 -15.15
C THR A 238 14.77 -12.72 -16.02
N GLY A 239 15.21 -11.80 -16.87
CA GLY A 239 16.40 -12.05 -17.68
C GLY A 239 16.80 -10.84 -18.52
N GLN A 240 17.98 -10.94 -19.09
CA GLN A 240 18.53 -9.91 -19.97
C GLN A 240 19.19 -10.55 -21.19
N THR A 241 18.92 -10.04 -22.38
CA THR A 241 19.61 -10.40 -23.63
C THR A 241 20.78 -9.43 -23.88
N GLY A 242 21.75 -9.80 -24.74
CA GLY A 242 22.91 -8.95 -25.07
C GLY A 242 24.04 -9.06 -24.03
N THR A 243 25.18 -8.39 -24.21
CA THR A 243 26.26 -8.29 -23.22
C THR A 243 26.03 -7.10 -22.28
N ALA A 244 26.68 -7.04 -21.12
CA ALA A 244 26.50 -5.98 -20.11
C ALA A 244 26.74 -4.55 -20.67
N GLN A 245 27.41 -4.40 -21.79
CA GLN A 245 27.70 -3.14 -22.47
C GLN A 245 26.95 -2.94 -23.78
N ALA A 246 26.23 -3.97 -24.28
CA ALA A 246 25.52 -3.91 -25.56
C ALA A 246 24.01 -3.66 -25.31
N GLN A 247 23.43 -2.98 -26.29
CA GLN A 247 21.99 -2.75 -26.47
C GLN A 247 21.20 -4.06 -26.30
N GLY A 248 20.66 -4.32 -25.11
CA GLY A 248 19.92 -5.54 -24.80
C GLY A 248 18.53 -5.28 -24.28
N TRP A 249 17.69 -6.30 -24.33
CA TRP A 249 16.40 -6.31 -23.68
C TRP A 249 16.54 -6.87 -22.27
N SER A 250 15.93 -6.21 -21.30
CA SER A 250 15.73 -6.70 -19.93
C SER A 250 14.25 -6.93 -19.74
N TYR A 251 13.88 -8.05 -19.14
CA TYR A 251 12.50 -8.42 -18.91
C TYR A 251 12.30 -8.98 -17.50
N ALA A 252 11.18 -8.62 -16.89
CA ALA A 252 10.67 -9.22 -15.66
C ALA A 252 9.17 -9.44 -15.83
N LEU A 253 8.71 -10.65 -15.56
CA LEU A 253 7.32 -11.07 -15.66
C LEU A 253 6.95 -11.78 -14.37
N ASP A 254 5.93 -11.32 -13.66
CA ASP A 254 5.43 -11.87 -12.42
C ASP A 254 3.92 -12.11 -12.49
N VAL A 255 3.48 -13.26 -12.02
CA VAL A 255 2.05 -13.59 -11.87
C VAL A 255 1.84 -14.24 -10.52
N SER A 256 0.82 -13.82 -9.79
CA SER A 256 0.45 -14.44 -8.53
C SER A 256 -1.05 -14.53 -8.30
N GLY A 257 -1.45 -15.57 -7.56
CA GLY A 257 -2.79 -15.76 -7.02
C GLY A 257 -2.73 -15.89 -5.50
N PHE A 258 -3.76 -15.39 -4.82
CA PHE A 258 -3.92 -15.42 -3.38
C PHE A 258 -5.38 -15.66 -3.03
N ALA A 259 -5.64 -16.44 -1.96
CA ALA A 259 -6.95 -16.50 -1.34
C ALA A 259 -6.83 -16.75 0.17
N THR A 260 -7.88 -16.43 0.90
CA THR A 260 -8.05 -16.68 2.33
C THR A 260 -9.54 -16.74 2.70
N ASP A 261 -9.87 -17.54 3.70
CA ASP A 261 -11.21 -17.52 4.32
C ASP A 261 -11.38 -16.31 5.25
N GLY A 262 -10.26 -15.67 5.64
CA GLY A 262 -10.22 -14.53 6.53
C GLY A 262 -10.35 -14.88 8.00
N THR A 263 -10.20 -13.89 8.89
CA THR A 263 -10.13 -14.07 10.35
C THR A 263 -11.50 -14.13 11.02
N ARG A 264 -12.55 -13.71 10.34
CA ARG A 264 -13.93 -13.56 10.85
C ARG A 264 -14.92 -13.99 9.79
N PRO A 265 -16.19 -14.33 10.13
CA PRO A 265 -17.24 -14.46 9.13
C PRO A 265 -17.29 -13.22 8.21
N GLN A 266 -17.64 -13.37 6.95
CA GLN A 266 -17.72 -12.29 5.94
C GLN A 266 -16.36 -11.58 5.68
N SER A 267 -15.21 -12.27 5.82
CA SER A 267 -13.87 -11.69 5.56
C SER A 267 -13.04 -12.45 4.53
N ALA A 268 -13.62 -13.42 3.84
CA ALA A 268 -12.95 -14.17 2.78
C ALA A 268 -12.55 -13.25 1.60
N ALA A 269 -11.44 -13.56 0.95
CA ALA A 269 -10.95 -12.79 -0.18
C ALA A 269 -10.15 -13.65 -1.15
N ASP A 270 -10.16 -13.24 -2.41
CA ASP A 270 -9.28 -13.70 -3.46
C ASP A 270 -8.62 -12.51 -4.19
N ARG A 271 -7.44 -12.75 -4.75
CA ARG A 271 -6.67 -11.75 -5.50
C ARG A 271 -5.83 -12.43 -6.58
N SER A 272 -5.78 -11.82 -7.76
CA SER A 272 -4.81 -12.17 -8.79
C SER A 272 -4.09 -10.92 -9.28
N THR A 273 -2.78 -11.06 -9.53
CA THR A 273 -1.95 -9.98 -10.06
C THR A 273 -1.08 -10.50 -11.18
N ALA A 274 -0.83 -9.65 -12.17
CA ALA A 274 0.18 -9.85 -13.18
C ALA A 274 0.95 -8.54 -13.37
N ASN A 275 2.27 -8.62 -13.40
CA ASN A 275 3.15 -7.49 -13.66
C ASN A 275 4.19 -7.87 -14.71
N MET A 276 4.44 -6.95 -15.63
CA MET A 276 5.49 -7.09 -16.63
C MET A 276 6.27 -5.79 -16.75
N LYS A 277 7.58 -5.90 -16.74
CA LYS A 277 8.50 -4.81 -17.04
C LYS A 277 9.44 -5.26 -18.16
N LEU A 278 9.39 -4.55 -19.26
CA LEU A 278 10.26 -4.77 -20.40
C LEU A 278 11.07 -3.50 -20.63
N SER A 279 12.38 -3.61 -20.66
CA SER A 279 13.22 -2.45 -20.92
C SER A 279 14.27 -2.73 -21.98
N ARG A 280 14.63 -1.69 -22.70
CA ARG A 280 15.68 -1.72 -23.70
C ARG A 280 16.64 -0.56 -23.46
N SER A 281 17.91 -0.89 -23.27
CA SER A 281 18.98 0.09 -23.30
C SER A 281 19.37 0.36 -24.77
N HIS A 282 19.58 1.62 -25.10
CA HIS A 282 20.03 2.07 -26.39
C HIS A 282 21.12 3.14 -26.18
N ASP A 283 21.71 3.64 -27.26
CA ASP A 283 22.82 4.58 -27.16
C ASP A 283 22.42 5.85 -26.43
N GLY A 284 23.03 6.07 -25.25
CA GLY A 284 22.75 7.21 -24.37
C GLY A 284 21.39 7.18 -23.66
N GLY A 285 20.63 6.07 -23.71
CA GLY A 285 19.30 6.07 -23.12
C GLY A 285 18.69 4.71 -22.79
N ARG A 286 17.45 4.76 -22.32
CA ARG A 286 16.65 3.57 -21.96
C ARG A 286 15.17 3.82 -22.22
N THR A 287 14.50 2.79 -22.73
CA THR A 287 13.04 2.74 -22.86
C THR A 287 12.49 1.63 -21.97
N VAL A 288 11.45 1.91 -21.20
CA VAL A 288 10.81 0.96 -20.26
C VAL A 288 9.33 0.91 -20.54
N LEU A 289 8.80 -0.29 -20.75
CA LEU A 289 7.38 -0.59 -20.83
C LEU A 289 6.98 -1.35 -19.57
N VAL A 290 5.93 -0.89 -18.89
CA VAL A 290 5.36 -1.53 -17.69
C VAL A 290 3.91 -1.85 -17.95
N PHE A 291 3.51 -3.08 -17.66
CA PHE A 291 2.11 -3.52 -17.65
C PHE A 291 1.79 -4.07 -16.27
N ASN A 292 0.63 -3.67 -15.74
CA ASN A 292 0.12 -4.16 -14.47
C ASN A 292 -1.37 -4.51 -14.60
N ARG A 293 -1.76 -5.68 -14.08
CA ARG A 293 -3.14 -6.11 -13.93
C ARG A 293 -3.37 -6.59 -12.51
N HIS A 294 -4.46 -6.13 -11.92
CA HIS A 294 -4.94 -6.52 -10.59
C HIS A 294 -6.42 -6.86 -10.67
N SER A 295 -6.81 -7.95 -10.00
CA SER A 295 -8.21 -8.32 -9.79
C SER A 295 -8.37 -8.86 -8.38
N SER A 296 -9.40 -8.43 -7.68
CA SER A 296 -9.72 -8.93 -6.34
C SER A 296 -11.21 -8.95 -6.09
N SER A 297 -11.64 -9.94 -5.30
CA SER A 297 -12.96 -10.03 -4.73
C SER A 297 -12.83 -10.28 -3.24
N ALA A 298 -13.56 -9.55 -2.41
CA ALA A 298 -13.46 -9.65 -0.97
C ALA A 298 -14.79 -9.37 -0.30
N LEU A 299 -15.13 -10.18 0.69
CA LEU A 299 -16.19 -9.91 1.63
C LEU A 299 -15.72 -8.84 2.65
N ASP A 300 -16.66 -8.03 3.14
CA ASP A 300 -16.38 -6.92 4.05
C ASP A 300 -17.03 -7.17 5.41
N PRO A 301 -16.28 -7.59 6.44
CA PRO A 301 -16.81 -7.85 7.77
C PRO A 301 -17.19 -6.58 8.53
N GLN A 302 -16.79 -5.42 8.03
CA GLN A 302 -16.92 -4.10 8.66
C GLN A 302 -16.22 -3.98 10.03
N GLY A 303 -16.24 -2.78 10.61
CA GLY A 303 -15.79 -2.53 11.97
C GLY A 303 -16.81 -2.98 13.01
N LEU A 304 -16.35 -3.07 14.26
CA LEU A 304 -17.15 -3.37 15.45
C LEU A 304 -17.29 -2.13 16.32
N SER A 305 -18.41 -2.00 17.00
CA SER A 305 -18.57 -1.07 18.12
C SER A 305 -17.70 -1.49 19.32
N ARG A 306 -17.52 -0.63 20.31
CA ARG A 306 -16.80 -0.97 21.55
C ARG A 306 -17.39 -2.22 22.21
N ALA A 307 -18.71 -2.26 22.39
CA ALA A 307 -19.39 -3.37 23.02
C ALA A 307 -19.23 -4.69 22.25
N GLU A 308 -19.33 -4.66 20.91
CA GLU A 308 -19.11 -5.82 20.05
C GLU A 308 -17.65 -6.30 20.13
N PHE A 309 -16.69 -5.36 20.07
CA PHE A 309 -15.26 -5.67 20.12
C PHE A 309 -14.84 -6.29 21.46
N ASP A 310 -15.32 -5.72 22.58
CA ASP A 310 -14.99 -6.21 23.91
C ASP A 310 -15.65 -7.57 24.22
N ALA A 311 -16.88 -7.79 23.70
CA ALA A 311 -17.59 -9.07 23.86
C ALA A 311 -16.94 -10.19 23.08
N ASN A 312 -16.67 -9.97 21.79
CA ASN A 312 -16.02 -10.95 20.91
C ASN A 312 -15.41 -10.27 19.69
N PRO A 313 -14.08 -10.03 19.61
CA PRO A 313 -13.45 -9.42 18.45
C PRO A 313 -13.50 -10.28 17.18
N ASP A 314 -13.77 -11.58 17.30
CA ASP A 314 -13.85 -12.49 16.15
C ASP A 314 -15.24 -12.52 15.50
N GLN A 315 -16.22 -11.76 16.04
CA GLN A 315 -17.55 -11.64 15.43
C GLN A 315 -17.55 -10.68 14.25
N THR A 316 -18.64 -10.76 13.48
CA THR A 316 -18.93 -9.85 12.38
C THR A 316 -20.23 -9.11 12.64
N ASN A 317 -20.27 -7.84 12.23
CA ASN A 317 -21.47 -7.02 12.38
C ASN A 317 -22.66 -7.65 11.63
N ALA A 318 -23.81 -7.69 12.28
CA ALA A 318 -25.03 -8.29 11.71
C ALA A 318 -25.46 -7.65 10.37
N GLY A 319 -25.21 -6.34 10.20
CA GLY A 319 -25.48 -5.64 8.94
C GLY A 319 -24.60 -6.13 7.80
N ALA A 320 -23.33 -6.49 8.08
CA ALA A 320 -22.45 -7.06 7.08
C ALA A 320 -22.97 -8.38 6.54
N LEU A 321 -23.46 -9.24 7.41
CA LEU A 321 -24.06 -10.52 7.03
C LEU A 321 -25.37 -10.34 6.25
N SER A 322 -26.27 -9.52 6.78
CA SER A 322 -27.60 -9.32 6.19
C SER A 322 -27.55 -8.68 4.78
N PHE A 323 -26.69 -7.66 4.59
CA PHE A 323 -26.52 -6.97 3.31
C PHE A 323 -25.44 -7.60 2.42
N ASN A 324 -24.85 -8.71 2.84
CA ASN A 324 -23.79 -9.40 2.12
C ASN A 324 -22.73 -8.42 1.60
N THR A 325 -22.16 -7.64 2.53
CA THR A 325 -21.19 -6.59 2.21
C THR A 325 -19.94 -7.18 1.57
N ARG A 326 -19.54 -6.62 0.44
CA ARG A 326 -18.43 -7.13 -0.38
C ARG A 326 -17.93 -6.07 -1.34
N LYS A 327 -16.76 -6.30 -1.89
CA LYS A 327 -16.16 -5.42 -2.91
C LYS A 327 -15.41 -6.24 -3.94
N THR A 328 -15.62 -5.92 -5.21
CA THR A 328 -14.79 -6.40 -6.32
C THR A 328 -14.04 -5.23 -6.93
N VAL A 329 -12.80 -5.48 -7.32
CA VAL A 329 -11.93 -4.49 -7.97
C VAL A 329 -11.21 -5.16 -9.12
N SER A 330 -11.18 -4.52 -10.28
CA SER A 330 -10.27 -4.85 -11.36
C SER A 330 -9.55 -3.60 -11.85
N GLN A 331 -8.27 -3.74 -12.20
CA GLN A 331 -7.46 -2.67 -12.76
C GLN A 331 -6.50 -3.22 -13.81
N THR A 332 -6.36 -2.50 -14.90
CA THR A 332 -5.34 -2.76 -15.92
C THR A 332 -4.66 -1.45 -16.26
N GLN A 333 -3.33 -1.45 -16.31
CA GLN A 333 -2.52 -0.25 -16.57
C GLN A 333 -1.36 -0.59 -17.47
N LEU A 334 -1.05 0.32 -18.39
CA LEU A 334 0.13 0.31 -19.24
C LEU A 334 0.88 1.63 -19.07
N GLY A 335 2.19 1.59 -19.03
CA GLY A 335 3.06 2.76 -18.97
C GLY A 335 4.29 2.61 -19.84
N LEU A 336 4.75 3.71 -20.40
CA LEU A 336 5.96 3.81 -21.20
C LEU A 336 6.83 4.95 -20.65
N ALA A 337 8.07 4.66 -20.32
CA ALA A 337 9.07 5.66 -19.95
C ALA A 337 10.23 5.63 -20.95
N PHE A 338 10.68 6.80 -21.32
CA PHE A 338 11.79 7.02 -22.26
C PHE A 338 12.79 7.99 -21.65
N GLU A 339 14.04 7.65 -21.71
CA GLU A 339 15.15 8.44 -21.20
C GLU A 339 16.25 8.53 -22.25
N GLN A 340 16.75 9.74 -22.54
CA GLN A 340 17.80 9.98 -23.53
C GLN A 340 18.75 11.08 -23.07
N ALA A 341 20.05 10.76 -23.07
CA ALA A 341 21.12 11.75 -22.99
C ALA A 341 21.22 12.48 -24.33
N LEU A 342 21.22 13.80 -24.28
CA LEU A 342 21.30 14.68 -25.48
C LEU A 342 22.72 15.25 -25.70
N GLY A 343 23.70 14.81 -24.88
CA GLY A 343 25.04 15.37 -24.88
C GLY A 343 25.18 16.64 -24.02
N GLY A 344 26.40 17.07 -23.74
CA GLY A 344 26.68 18.30 -22.97
C GLY A 344 26.08 18.33 -21.56
N GLY A 345 25.82 17.15 -20.94
CA GLY A 345 25.18 17.04 -19.62
C GLY A 345 23.66 17.18 -19.66
N HIS A 346 23.04 17.29 -20.82
CA HIS A 346 21.58 17.34 -20.98
C HIS A 346 20.97 15.95 -21.09
N LYS A 347 19.79 15.78 -20.49
CA LYS A 347 19.00 14.54 -20.49
C LYS A 347 17.51 14.89 -20.61
N LEU A 348 16.81 14.14 -21.44
CA LEU A 348 15.36 14.20 -21.60
C LEU A 348 14.75 12.92 -21.02
N GLU A 349 13.69 13.07 -20.25
CA GLU A 349 12.91 11.99 -19.68
C GLU A 349 11.43 12.24 -19.99
N LEU A 350 10.79 11.26 -20.61
CA LEU A 350 9.37 11.29 -20.96
C LEU A 350 8.69 10.06 -20.35
N MET A 351 7.50 10.22 -19.85
CA MET A 351 6.68 9.12 -19.35
C MET A 351 5.23 9.38 -19.74
N GLY A 352 4.56 8.33 -20.21
CA GLY A 352 3.13 8.30 -20.45
C GLY A 352 2.51 7.03 -19.93
N TYR A 353 1.30 7.08 -19.44
CA TYR A 353 0.58 5.91 -18.93
C TYR A 353 -0.92 6.07 -19.11
N GLY A 354 -1.63 4.94 -19.10
CA GLY A 354 -3.09 4.90 -19.08
C GLY A 354 -3.60 3.58 -18.55
N GLY A 355 -4.84 3.60 -18.09
CA GLY A 355 -5.45 2.41 -17.52
C GLY A 355 -6.93 2.57 -17.25
N GLN A 356 -7.52 1.45 -16.85
CA GLN A 356 -8.92 1.33 -16.47
C GLN A 356 -9.03 0.68 -15.11
N ARG A 357 -10.01 1.11 -14.32
CA ARG A 357 -10.32 0.53 -13.02
C ARG A 357 -11.82 0.45 -12.81
N GLN A 358 -12.29 -0.74 -12.41
CA GLN A 358 -13.68 -0.98 -12.04
C GLN A 358 -13.77 -1.33 -10.57
N VAL A 359 -14.80 -0.83 -9.89
CA VAL A 359 -15.09 -1.12 -8.49
C VAL A 359 -16.58 -1.31 -8.31
N VAL A 360 -16.99 -2.48 -7.81
CA VAL A 360 -18.37 -2.71 -7.36
C VAL A 360 -18.33 -3.02 -5.87
N GLN A 361 -19.07 -2.24 -5.07
CA GLN A 361 -19.09 -2.40 -3.61
C GLN A 361 -20.51 -2.38 -3.07
N TYR A 362 -20.85 -3.40 -2.26
CA TYR A 362 -22.12 -3.54 -1.53
C TYR A 362 -21.89 -3.13 -0.08
N GLN A 363 -22.73 -2.22 0.41
CA GLN A 363 -22.61 -1.62 1.75
C GLN A 363 -23.83 -1.97 2.62
N SER A 364 -23.66 -1.98 3.96
CA SER A 364 -24.75 -2.22 4.90
C SER A 364 -25.47 -0.92 5.28
N ILE A 365 -26.07 -0.27 4.30
CA ILE A 365 -26.92 0.91 4.53
C ILE A 365 -28.36 0.42 4.73
N THR A 366 -29.05 0.88 5.77
CA THR A 366 -30.44 0.47 6.02
C THR A 366 -31.34 0.82 4.85
N THR A 367 -32.32 -0.04 4.54
CA THR A 367 -33.23 0.15 3.39
C THR A 367 -33.92 1.53 3.42
N GLY A 368 -34.38 1.97 4.61
CA GLY A 368 -35.01 3.29 4.77
C GLY A 368 -34.09 4.48 4.44
N ALA A 369 -32.79 4.34 4.64
CA ALA A 369 -31.80 5.39 4.29
C ALA A 369 -31.45 5.39 2.79
N GLN A 370 -31.75 4.33 2.06
CA GLN A 370 -31.49 4.21 0.62
C GLN A 370 -32.62 4.73 -0.27
N VAL A 371 -33.85 4.85 0.26
CA VAL A 371 -35.04 5.22 -0.52
C VAL A 371 -35.19 6.73 -0.82
N PRO A 372 -34.78 7.68 0.05
CA PRO A 372 -34.92 9.11 -0.24
C PRO A 372 -34.31 9.52 -1.60
N ALA A 373 -34.93 10.44 -2.32
CA ALA A 373 -34.56 10.81 -3.69
C ALA A 373 -33.07 11.19 -3.84
N GLY A 374 -32.51 11.97 -2.92
CA GLY A 374 -31.08 12.32 -2.91
C GLY A 374 -30.15 11.26 -2.29
N SER A 375 -30.63 10.01 -2.02
CA SER A 375 -29.74 8.94 -1.53
C SER A 375 -28.97 8.30 -2.68
N SER A 376 -27.70 8.01 -2.49
CA SER A 376 -26.87 7.29 -3.45
C SER A 376 -27.04 5.76 -3.44
N GLY A 377 -27.96 5.25 -2.59
CA GLY A 377 -28.18 3.80 -2.42
C GLY A 377 -27.13 3.13 -1.53
N GLY A 378 -27.04 1.82 -1.63
CA GLY A 378 -26.12 0.96 -0.87
C GLY A 378 -25.18 0.13 -1.76
N VAL A 379 -25.23 0.27 -3.07
CA VAL A 379 -24.27 -0.32 -4.02
C VAL A 379 -23.56 0.81 -4.76
N ILE A 380 -22.24 0.77 -4.78
CA ILE A 380 -21.39 1.63 -5.60
C ILE A 380 -20.94 0.81 -6.80
N ASP A 381 -21.09 1.38 -8.00
CA ASP A 381 -20.59 0.83 -9.25
C ASP A 381 -19.81 1.96 -9.96
N LEU A 382 -18.50 1.78 -10.06
CA LEU A 382 -17.56 2.79 -10.53
C LEU A 382 -16.72 2.22 -11.67
N ASP A 383 -16.79 2.87 -12.82
CA ASP A 383 -15.88 2.69 -13.94
C ASP A 383 -14.99 3.92 -14.06
N ARG A 384 -13.68 3.74 -13.98
CA ARG A 384 -12.66 4.78 -14.09
C ARG A 384 -11.75 4.54 -15.27
N ASP A 385 -11.68 5.52 -16.17
CA ASP A 385 -10.59 5.67 -17.13
C ASP A 385 -9.61 6.71 -16.63
N TYR A 386 -8.31 6.44 -16.75
CA TYR A 386 -7.28 7.39 -16.35
C TYR A 386 -6.05 7.31 -17.26
N TRP A 387 -5.38 8.45 -17.43
CA TRP A 387 -4.13 8.56 -18.14
C TRP A 387 -3.33 9.77 -17.67
N GLY A 388 -2.05 9.77 -17.97
CA GLY A 388 -1.20 10.90 -17.66
C GLY A 388 0.13 10.84 -18.37
N TRP A 389 0.88 11.93 -18.24
CA TRP A 389 2.20 12.05 -18.80
C TRP A 389 3.08 12.97 -17.96
N ASN A 390 4.41 12.78 -18.09
CA ASN A 390 5.43 13.64 -17.50
C ASN A 390 6.53 13.87 -18.53
N ALA A 391 6.96 15.11 -18.68
CA ALA A 391 8.15 15.48 -19.47
C ALA A 391 9.11 16.23 -18.55
N ARG A 392 10.36 15.77 -18.48
CA ARG A 392 11.41 16.35 -17.66
C ARG A 392 12.68 16.53 -18.48
N TRP A 393 13.24 17.72 -18.43
CA TRP A 393 14.59 18.03 -18.88
C TRP A 393 15.50 18.13 -17.65
N ARG A 394 16.71 17.60 -17.76
CA ARG A 394 17.74 17.69 -16.76
C ARG A 394 19.05 18.16 -17.40
N HIS A 395 19.82 18.98 -16.65
CA HIS A 395 21.14 19.40 -17.02
C HIS A 395 22.11 19.30 -15.86
N ASP A 396 23.18 18.55 -16.05
CA ASP A 396 24.24 18.35 -15.06
C ASP A 396 25.52 19.01 -15.58
N ARG A 397 26.16 19.83 -14.73
CA ARG A 397 27.43 20.45 -15.04
C ARG A 397 28.28 20.66 -13.80
N GLU A 398 29.57 20.74 -13.99
CA GLU A 398 30.50 21.21 -12.95
C GLU A 398 30.39 22.74 -12.81
N TRP A 399 30.25 23.22 -11.59
CA TRP A 399 30.11 24.63 -11.26
C TRP A 399 30.60 24.93 -9.86
N GLN A 400 31.52 25.94 -9.73
CA GLN A 400 32.08 26.40 -8.45
C GLN A 400 32.61 25.27 -7.54
N GLY A 401 33.40 24.36 -8.09
CA GLY A 401 33.99 23.23 -7.34
C GLY A 401 32.99 22.15 -6.92
N GLY A 402 31.80 22.16 -7.46
CA GLY A 402 30.79 21.16 -7.24
C GLY A 402 30.00 20.84 -8.49
N ARG A 403 29.11 19.84 -8.40
CA ARG A 403 28.18 19.47 -9.48
C ARG A 403 26.86 20.19 -9.28
N LEU A 404 26.45 20.96 -10.27
CA LEU A 404 25.12 21.58 -10.36
C LEU A 404 24.22 20.71 -11.23
N SER A 405 23.08 20.27 -10.69
CA SER A 405 22.01 19.55 -11.40
C SER A 405 20.77 20.44 -11.44
N LEU A 406 20.31 20.77 -12.64
CA LEU A 406 19.07 21.51 -12.86
C LEU A 406 18.04 20.57 -13.46
N SER A 407 16.80 20.64 -13.00
CA SER A 407 15.67 19.90 -13.58
C SER A 407 14.49 20.83 -13.77
N ALA A 408 13.83 20.77 -14.92
CA ALA A 408 12.57 21.43 -15.20
C ALA A 408 11.63 20.43 -15.87
N GLY A 409 10.37 20.45 -15.50
CA GLY A 409 9.41 19.53 -16.06
C GLY A 409 7.97 19.96 -15.86
N VAL A 410 7.09 19.22 -16.50
CA VAL A 410 5.65 19.35 -16.37
C VAL A 410 5.01 17.97 -16.36
N SER A 411 4.03 17.78 -15.48
CA SER A 411 3.20 16.57 -15.46
C SER A 411 1.72 16.94 -15.56
N SER A 412 0.94 16.06 -16.15
CA SER A 412 -0.52 16.17 -16.20
C SER A 412 -1.12 14.79 -16.08
N ASP A 413 -2.11 14.68 -15.19
CA ASP A 413 -2.85 13.45 -14.94
C ASP A 413 -4.35 13.74 -15.08
N LEU A 414 -5.10 12.80 -15.67
CA LEU A 414 -6.55 12.91 -15.86
C LEU A 414 -7.22 11.61 -15.40
N GLN A 415 -8.35 11.73 -14.71
CA GLN A 415 -9.30 10.64 -14.49
C GLN A 415 -10.69 11.06 -14.90
N SER A 416 -11.48 10.09 -15.35
CA SER A 416 -12.91 10.22 -15.63
C SER A 416 -13.63 9.02 -15.02
N ASP A 417 -14.48 9.29 -14.05
CA ASP A 417 -15.24 8.30 -13.31
C ASP A 417 -16.69 8.30 -13.77
N THR A 418 -17.19 7.22 -14.36
CA THR A 418 -18.61 6.96 -14.45
C THR A 418 -19.03 6.26 -13.16
N ARG A 419 -19.78 6.94 -12.31
CA ARG A 419 -20.18 6.46 -11.00
C ARG A 419 -21.69 6.29 -10.92
N LYS A 420 -22.13 5.05 -10.69
CA LYS A 420 -23.54 4.72 -10.44
C LYS A 420 -23.73 4.26 -9.01
N GLY A 421 -24.91 4.50 -8.47
CA GLY A 421 -25.34 4.02 -7.17
C GLY A 421 -26.67 3.33 -7.27
N TYR A 422 -26.85 2.20 -6.55
CA TYR A 422 -28.07 1.44 -6.57
C TYR A 422 -28.51 1.08 -5.15
N GLU A 423 -29.79 0.78 -4.97
CA GLU A 423 -30.27 0.14 -3.75
C GLU A 423 -29.59 -1.22 -3.57
N ASN A 424 -29.24 -1.57 -2.32
CA ASN A 424 -28.71 -2.90 -1.97
C ASN A 424 -29.84 -3.83 -1.50
N PHE A 425 -31.00 -3.79 -2.18
CA PHE A 425 -32.14 -4.67 -1.93
C PHE A 425 -33.16 -4.64 -3.08
N ILE A 426 -33.93 -5.71 -3.18
CA ILE A 426 -35.14 -5.80 -4.02
C ILE A 426 -36.27 -6.35 -3.14
N GLY A 427 -37.30 -5.55 -2.90
CA GLY A 427 -38.38 -5.91 -1.96
C GLY A 427 -37.83 -6.15 -0.56
N THR A 428 -37.91 -7.36 -0.04
CA THR A 428 -37.38 -7.77 1.26
C THR A 428 -36.00 -8.47 1.16
N THR A 429 -35.54 -8.77 -0.05
CA THR A 429 -34.25 -9.44 -0.29
C THR A 429 -33.11 -8.42 -0.22
N LEU A 430 -32.22 -8.56 0.77
CA LEU A 430 -31.06 -7.73 0.97
C LEU A 430 -29.84 -8.31 0.22
N GLY A 431 -28.81 -7.49 0.00
CA GLY A 431 -27.55 -7.94 -0.60
C GLY A 431 -27.60 -8.10 -2.13
N VAL A 432 -28.61 -7.58 -2.78
CA VAL A 432 -28.84 -7.62 -4.23
C VAL A 432 -28.96 -6.21 -4.80
N GLN A 433 -28.45 -6.00 -6.02
CA GLN A 433 -28.53 -4.71 -6.69
C GLN A 433 -29.97 -4.42 -7.12
N GLY A 434 -30.52 -3.33 -6.57
CA GLY A 434 -31.86 -2.86 -6.81
C GLY A 434 -31.95 -1.68 -7.78
N LYS A 435 -32.78 -0.68 -7.45
CA LYS A 435 -33.05 0.48 -8.30
C LYS A 435 -31.86 1.42 -8.36
N LEU A 436 -31.66 2.07 -9.52
CA LEU A 436 -30.69 3.17 -9.70
C LEU A 436 -31.05 4.33 -8.76
N ARG A 437 -30.02 4.90 -8.11
CA ARG A 437 -30.13 6.00 -7.13
C ARG A 437 -29.15 7.13 -7.40
N ARG A 438 -28.14 6.91 -8.23
CA ARG A 438 -27.10 7.86 -8.62
C ARG A 438 -26.57 7.49 -9.99
N ASP A 439 -26.32 8.47 -10.84
CA ASP A 439 -25.59 8.36 -12.11
C ASP A 439 -24.88 9.70 -12.36
N GLU A 440 -23.56 9.67 -12.39
CA GLU A 440 -22.74 10.88 -12.57
C GLU A 440 -21.44 10.56 -13.30
N VAL A 441 -20.89 11.56 -13.94
CA VAL A 441 -19.51 11.55 -14.46
C VAL A 441 -18.70 12.58 -13.71
N ASN A 442 -17.64 12.10 -13.05
CA ASN A 442 -16.72 12.94 -12.29
C ASN A 442 -15.37 12.96 -12.99
N ARG A 443 -14.81 14.13 -13.21
CA ARG A 443 -13.50 14.34 -13.80
C ARG A 443 -12.58 15.05 -12.82
N ALA A 444 -11.32 14.65 -12.81
CA ALA A 444 -10.25 15.38 -12.16
C ALA A 444 -9.06 15.45 -13.11
N GLN A 445 -8.52 16.65 -13.30
CA GLN A 445 -7.36 16.88 -14.12
C GLN A 445 -6.34 17.71 -13.36
N THR A 446 -5.05 17.34 -13.44
CA THR A 446 -3.95 18.09 -12.87
C THR A 446 -3.03 18.64 -13.95
N LEU A 447 -2.41 19.78 -13.68
CA LEU A 447 -1.30 20.32 -14.47
C LEU A 447 -0.27 20.92 -13.52
N ASP A 448 0.92 20.35 -13.52
CA ASP A 448 1.93 20.60 -12.49
C ASP A 448 3.30 20.89 -13.12
N PRO A 449 3.62 22.14 -13.50
CA PRO A 449 5.00 22.55 -13.83
C PRO A 449 5.86 22.62 -12.57
N TYR A 450 7.14 22.25 -12.71
CA TYR A 450 8.12 22.30 -11.62
C TYR A 450 9.54 22.59 -12.11
N VAL A 451 10.32 23.19 -11.21
CA VAL A 451 11.75 23.42 -11.39
C VAL A 451 12.47 23.02 -10.09
N GLN A 452 13.61 22.39 -10.23
CA GLN A 452 14.48 21.95 -9.13
C GLN A 452 15.94 22.22 -9.47
N ALA A 453 16.71 22.68 -8.49
CA ALA A 453 18.16 22.82 -8.56
C ALA A 453 18.81 22.08 -7.39
N GLU A 454 19.91 21.41 -7.64
CA GLU A 454 20.78 20.82 -6.63
C GLU A 454 22.22 21.21 -6.94
N TRP A 455 22.91 21.77 -5.96
CA TRP A 455 24.35 22.00 -6.02
C TRP A 455 25.05 21.17 -4.95
N ARG A 456 26.00 20.37 -5.38
CA ARG A 456 26.67 19.40 -4.52
C ARG A 456 28.17 19.54 -4.64
N THR A 457 28.81 19.74 -3.48
CA THR A 457 30.24 19.59 -3.28
C THR A 457 30.53 18.28 -2.55
N GLN A 458 31.78 18.07 -2.14
CA GLN A 458 32.15 16.94 -1.30
C GLN A 458 31.39 16.94 0.03
N ASP A 459 31.29 18.08 0.71
CA ASP A 459 30.75 18.17 2.06
C ASP A 459 29.36 18.80 2.13
N LEU A 460 28.97 19.60 1.16
CA LEU A 460 27.72 20.34 1.16
C LEU A 460 26.83 19.94 -0.02
N THR A 461 25.55 19.75 0.23
CA THR A 461 24.51 19.69 -0.79
C THR A 461 23.46 20.74 -0.46
N LEU A 462 23.21 21.65 -1.39
CA LEU A 462 22.09 22.58 -1.35
C LEU A 462 21.08 22.15 -2.40
N MET A 463 19.83 22.09 -2.03
CA MET A 463 18.75 21.79 -2.97
C MET A 463 17.59 22.73 -2.76
N GLY A 464 16.92 23.06 -3.85
CA GLY A 464 15.72 23.87 -3.84
C GLY A 464 14.84 23.55 -5.03
N GLY A 465 13.55 23.73 -4.87
CA GLY A 465 12.60 23.48 -5.94
C GLY A 465 11.29 24.25 -5.70
N VAL A 466 10.56 24.41 -6.75
CA VAL A 466 9.21 24.92 -6.72
C VAL A 466 8.35 24.09 -7.68
N ARG A 467 7.17 23.70 -7.21
CA ARG A 467 6.13 23.10 -8.01
C ARG A 467 4.89 23.96 -7.92
N GLN A 468 4.27 24.27 -9.04
CA GLN A 468 2.93 24.79 -9.09
C GLN A 468 1.99 23.62 -9.41
N THR A 469 0.92 23.49 -8.65
CA THR A 469 -0.10 22.48 -8.91
C THR A 469 -1.44 23.15 -9.16
N ARG A 470 -2.13 22.70 -10.19
CA ARG A 470 -3.51 23.06 -10.47
C ARG A 470 -4.31 21.79 -10.70
N THR A 471 -5.39 21.65 -9.95
CA THR A 471 -6.33 20.53 -10.08
C THR A 471 -7.72 21.09 -10.36
N GLU A 472 -8.34 20.63 -11.44
CA GLU A 472 -9.69 20.99 -11.86
C GLU A 472 -10.61 19.81 -11.64
N TYR A 473 -11.74 20.04 -10.97
CA TYR A 473 -12.81 19.06 -10.77
C TYR A 473 -14.05 19.49 -11.53
N GLU A 474 -14.69 18.51 -12.17
CA GLU A 474 -15.99 18.63 -12.79
C GLU A 474 -16.84 17.42 -12.42
N SER A 475 -18.07 17.66 -11.98
CA SER A 475 -19.08 16.62 -11.75
C SER A 475 -20.31 16.93 -12.59
N THR A 476 -20.72 15.98 -13.40
CA THR A 476 -21.97 16.07 -14.22
C THR A 476 -22.95 15.04 -13.70
N ASP A 477 -24.03 15.51 -13.09
CA ASP A 477 -25.13 14.68 -12.63
C ASP A 477 -26.05 14.29 -13.80
N ARG A 478 -26.36 13.00 -13.90
CA ARG A 478 -27.27 12.41 -14.88
C ARG A 478 -28.52 11.80 -14.25
N TYR A 479 -28.64 11.86 -12.91
CA TYR A 479 -29.76 11.31 -12.16
C TYR A 479 -30.61 12.43 -11.56
N VAL A 480 -31.21 13.24 -12.42
CA VAL A 480 -32.11 14.33 -12.05
C VAL A 480 -33.55 13.81 -12.10
N VAL A 481 -34.11 13.39 -10.95
CA VAL A 481 -35.42 12.73 -10.87
C VAL A 481 -36.22 13.18 -9.64
N GLY A 482 -37.49 13.51 -9.81
CA GLY A 482 -38.36 13.91 -8.72
C GLY A 482 -37.84 15.11 -7.93
N SER A 483 -37.65 14.95 -6.62
CA SER A 483 -37.08 15.97 -5.74
C SER A 483 -35.54 15.98 -5.71
N ASN A 484 -34.88 15.08 -6.43
CA ASN A 484 -33.42 15.11 -6.63
C ASN A 484 -33.11 16.11 -7.75
N GLY A 485 -32.61 17.29 -7.38
CA GLY A 485 -32.22 18.32 -8.33
C GLY A 485 -30.93 17.96 -9.07
N ASN A 486 -30.46 18.89 -9.90
CA ASN A 486 -29.17 18.79 -10.58
C ASN A 486 -28.03 19.08 -9.60
N ASP A 487 -27.21 18.09 -9.33
CA ASP A 487 -26.08 18.11 -8.40
C ASP A 487 -24.72 18.37 -9.06
N SER A 488 -24.73 18.76 -10.35
CA SER A 488 -23.51 19.11 -11.10
C SER A 488 -22.76 20.28 -10.47
N GLY A 489 -21.45 20.29 -10.64
CA GLY A 489 -20.60 21.36 -10.13
C GLY A 489 -19.15 21.23 -10.57
N ASN A 490 -18.39 22.29 -10.34
CA ASN A 490 -16.95 22.33 -10.60
C ASN A 490 -16.19 23.03 -9.47
N LYS A 491 -14.90 22.77 -9.34
CA LYS A 491 -14.01 23.42 -8.39
C LYS A 491 -12.56 23.32 -8.84
N ASP A 492 -11.84 24.42 -8.71
CA ASP A 492 -10.39 24.48 -8.95
C ASP A 492 -9.64 24.60 -7.64
N TYR A 493 -8.49 23.92 -7.59
CA TYR A 493 -7.54 24.02 -6.49
C TYR A 493 -6.15 24.34 -7.05
N THR A 494 -5.49 25.35 -6.49
CA THR A 494 -4.18 25.80 -6.95
C THR A 494 -3.26 26.08 -5.78
N ALA A 495 -1.98 25.67 -5.89
CA ALA A 495 -0.95 26.00 -4.92
C ALA A 495 0.42 26.10 -5.57
N THR A 496 1.29 26.94 -4.95
CA THR A 496 2.72 26.98 -5.24
C THR A 496 3.47 26.40 -4.05
N LEU A 497 4.31 25.40 -4.30
CA LEU A 497 4.96 24.55 -3.30
C LEU A 497 6.48 24.73 -3.38
N PRO A 498 7.06 25.75 -2.75
CA PRO A 498 8.50 25.91 -2.63
C PRO A 498 9.04 24.94 -1.58
N VAL A 499 10.25 24.43 -1.83
CA VAL A 499 11.01 23.61 -0.89
C VAL A 499 12.48 23.94 -1.00
N VAL A 500 13.17 23.97 0.14
CA VAL A 500 14.63 24.11 0.22
C VAL A 500 15.17 23.12 1.24
N GLY A 501 16.42 22.68 1.01
CA GLY A 501 17.08 21.79 1.92
C GLY A 501 18.61 21.91 1.83
N VAL A 502 19.26 21.56 2.91
CA VAL A 502 20.70 21.51 3.04
C VAL A 502 21.13 20.20 3.67
N ARG A 503 22.18 19.59 3.15
CA ARG A 503 22.90 18.49 3.77
C ARG A 503 24.35 18.89 3.94
N TRP A 504 24.90 18.64 5.12
CA TRP A 504 26.28 18.88 5.45
C TRP A 504 26.95 17.61 5.96
N GLN A 505 28.07 17.23 5.35
CA GLN A 505 28.91 16.12 5.78
C GLN A 505 29.81 16.62 6.92
N TRP A 506 29.40 16.33 8.16
CA TRP A 506 30.15 16.76 9.35
C TRP A 506 31.46 15.96 9.53
N SER A 507 31.37 14.64 9.27
CA SER A 507 32.54 13.75 9.27
C SER A 507 32.35 12.66 8.21
N PRO A 508 33.34 11.84 7.89
CA PRO A 508 33.20 10.75 6.92
C PRO A 508 32.04 9.81 7.23
N SER A 509 31.66 9.70 8.51
CA SER A 509 30.59 8.78 8.99
C SER A 509 29.31 9.46 9.43
N VAL A 510 29.25 10.80 9.57
CA VAL A 510 28.08 11.51 10.09
C VAL A 510 27.72 12.70 9.20
N GLN A 511 26.42 12.85 8.93
CA GLN A 511 25.83 13.98 8.21
C GLN A 511 24.71 14.61 9.01
N ALA A 512 24.56 15.93 8.84
CA ALA A 512 23.39 16.68 9.24
C ALA A 512 22.60 17.10 8.01
N PHE A 513 21.29 17.18 8.11
CA PHE A 513 20.44 17.76 7.08
C PHE A 513 19.30 18.55 7.69
N ALA A 514 18.83 19.54 6.96
CA ALA A 514 17.63 20.28 7.30
C ALA A 514 16.85 20.61 6.03
N SER A 515 15.54 20.64 6.13
CA SER A 515 14.69 21.09 5.02
C SER A 515 13.43 21.79 5.52
N ILE A 516 12.90 22.68 4.69
CA ILE A 516 11.62 23.36 4.90
C ILE A 516 10.89 23.50 3.58
N GLY A 517 9.56 23.38 3.61
CA GLY A 517 8.73 23.52 2.41
C GLY A 517 7.25 23.66 2.72
N LYS A 518 6.49 23.96 1.66
CA LYS A 518 5.03 24.01 1.67
C LYS A 518 4.47 22.69 1.20
N GLY A 519 3.43 22.20 1.87
CA GLY A 519 2.63 21.06 1.47
C GLY A 519 1.20 21.47 1.13
N TYR A 520 0.51 20.62 0.40
CA TYR A 520 -0.83 20.90 -0.11
C TYR A 520 -1.63 19.63 -0.27
N GLU A 521 -2.81 19.58 0.32
CA GLU A 521 -3.70 18.41 0.24
C GLU A 521 -5.09 18.87 -0.19
N ILE A 522 -5.49 18.42 -1.38
CA ILE A 522 -6.82 18.70 -1.93
C ILE A 522 -7.83 17.68 -1.37
N PRO A 523 -9.12 18.08 -1.19
CA PRO A 523 -10.17 17.11 -0.96
C PRO A 523 -10.31 16.17 -2.16
N THR A 524 -10.57 14.90 -1.95
CA THR A 524 -10.84 13.96 -3.04
C THR A 524 -12.25 14.17 -3.62
N LEU A 525 -12.51 13.63 -4.82
CA LEU A 525 -13.85 13.66 -5.43
C LEU A 525 -14.92 13.09 -4.49
N ASN A 526 -14.59 12.07 -3.69
CA ASN A 526 -15.52 11.54 -2.69
C ASN A 526 -15.77 12.50 -1.52
N GLU A 527 -14.79 13.31 -1.13
CA GLU A 527 -14.92 14.27 -0.03
C GLU A 527 -15.73 15.50 -0.43
N VAL A 528 -15.74 15.86 -1.71
CA VAL A 528 -16.57 16.96 -2.24
C VAL A 528 -17.94 16.48 -2.77
N ALA A 529 -18.26 15.19 -2.68
CA ALA A 529 -19.47 14.62 -3.27
C ALA A 529 -20.79 15.02 -2.59
N TYR A 530 -20.72 15.59 -1.37
CA TYR A 530 -21.88 16.07 -0.61
C TYR A 530 -21.58 17.42 0.01
N ARG A 531 -22.57 18.34 -0.05
CA ARG A 531 -22.51 19.63 0.63
C ARG A 531 -22.58 19.46 2.13
N SER A 532 -22.11 20.49 2.84
CA SER A 532 -22.31 20.59 4.29
C SER A 532 -23.78 20.34 4.61
N GLY A 533 -24.01 19.52 5.60
CA GLY A 533 -25.35 19.23 5.96
C GLY A 533 -25.92 17.94 5.34
N GLY A 534 -25.14 17.13 4.58
CA GLY A 534 -25.63 15.91 3.91
C GLY A 534 -26.59 16.21 2.76
N VAL A 535 -26.66 17.47 2.33
CA VAL A 535 -27.40 17.87 1.12
C VAL A 535 -26.65 17.33 -0.08
N SER A 536 -27.37 16.75 -1.04
CA SER A 536 -26.76 16.32 -2.31
C SER A 536 -26.10 17.49 -3.05
N GLY A 537 -25.14 17.15 -3.90
CA GLY A 537 -24.43 18.10 -4.75
C GLY A 537 -23.00 18.38 -4.33
N PHE A 538 -22.27 18.92 -5.28
CA PHE A 538 -20.83 19.16 -5.18
C PHE A 538 -20.50 20.23 -4.12
N ASN A 539 -19.60 19.92 -3.15
CA ASN A 539 -19.22 20.80 -2.06
C ASN A 539 -18.14 21.81 -2.52
N THR A 540 -18.57 22.94 -3.05
CA THR A 540 -17.65 24.01 -3.49
C THR A 540 -17.03 24.81 -2.32
N GLN A 541 -17.51 24.61 -1.09
CA GLN A 541 -17.02 25.34 0.10
C GLN A 541 -15.80 24.67 0.75
N LEU A 542 -15.53 23.41 0.45
CA LEU A 542 -14.42 22.68 1.03
C LEU A 542 -13.09 23.15 0.42
N ASN A 543 -12.22 23.72 1.24
CA ASN A 543 -10.91 24.19 0.85
C ASN A 543 -9.87 23.08 0.92
N ALA A 544 -8.78 23.25 0.20
CA ALA A 544 -7.61 22.40 0.35
C ALA A 544 -6.82 22.78 1.59
N ALA A 545 -6.30 21.77 2.30
CA ALA A 545 -5.42 21.97 3.44
C ALA A 545 -4.01 22.41 2.95
N ARG A 546 -3.42 23.37 3.65
CA ARG A 546 -2.09 23.93 3.35
C ARG A 546 -1.16 23.76 4.53
N SER A 547 0.03 23.25 4.29
CA SER A 547 0.98 23.02 5.38
C SER A 547 2.31 23.70 5.16
N THR A 548 2.99 23.99 6.27
CA THR A 548 4.42 24.30 6.32
C THR A 548 5.08 23.20 7.14
N SER A 549 6.03 22.52 6.53
CA SER A 549 6.76 21.42 7.15
C SER A 549 8.24 21.79 7.24
N ALA A 550 8.86 21.56 8.40
CA ALA A 550 10.29 21.70 8.63
C ALA A 550 10.82 20.44 9.28
N GLU A 551 12.04 20.05 8.94
CA GLU A 551 12.74 18.93 9.57
C GLU A 551 14.24 19.23 9.74
N LEU A 552 14.80 18.62 10.80
CA LEU A 552 16.22 18.60 11.10
C LEU A 552 16.60 17.16 11.42
N GLY A 553 17.64 16.64 10.75
CA GLY A 553 18.05 15.27 10.94
C GLY A 553 19.57 15.11 11.00
N LEU A 554 19.96 14.05 11.69
CA LEU A 554 21.30 13.49 11.71
C LEU A 554 21.22 12.06 11.20
N ARG A 555 22.23 11.64 10.45
CA ARG A 555 22.39 10.24 10.06
C ARG A 555 23.85 9.85 10.03
N GLY A 556 24.09 8.62 10.44
CA GLY A 556 25.44 8.10 10.56
C GLY A 556 25.57 6.70 9.97
N ARG A 557 26.77 6.36 9.51
CA ARG A 557 27.15 5.03 9.08
C ARG A 557 28.59 4.72 9.51
N ALA A 558 28.78 3.50 9.96
CA ALA A 558 30.06 2.85 10.13
C ALA A 558 29.94 1.44 9.52
N ASP A 559 31.01 0.67 9.46
CA ASP A 559 31.01 -0.65 8.80
C ASP A 559 29.86 -1.56 9.27
N GLN A 560 29.56 -1.54 10.55
CA GLN A 560 28.57 -2.41 11.18
C GLN A 560 27.27 -1.69 11.61
N MET A 561 27.17 -0.38 11.41
CA MET A 561 26.06 0.41 11.94
C MET A 561 25.58 1.47 10.96
N ARG A 562 24.25 1.56 10.79
CA ARG A 562 23.55 2.71 10.18
C ARG A 562 22.51 3.22 11.17
N TRP A 563 22.38 4.53 11.25
CA TRP A 563 21.37 5.15 12.09
C TRP A 563 20.89 6.48 11.54
N SER A 564 19.70 6.87 11.89
CA SER A 564 19.15 8.20 11.64
C SER A 564 18.32 8.67 12.82
N ALA A 565 18.31 9.99 13.03
CA ALA A 565 17.47 10.68 13.99
C ALA A 565 16.92 11.94 13.33
N THR A 566 15.62 12.13 13.30
CA THR A 566 14.97 13.26 12.64
C THR A 566 13.91 13.86 13.55
N ALA A 567 13.98 15.16 13.79
CA ALA A 567 12.91 15.94 14.42
C ALA A 567 12.15 16.70 13.34
N PHE A 568 10.82 16.81 13.48
CA PHE A 568 9.96 17.52 12.54
C PHE A 568 8.91 18.36 13.24
N ASP A 569 8.51 19.48 12.58
CA ASP A 569 7.40 20.36 12.93
C ASP A 569 6.57 20.62 11.67
N ILE A 570 5.27 20.37 11.75
CA ILE A 570 4.34 20.52 10.64
C ILE A 570 3.12 21.30 11.14
N ARG A 571 2.83 22.43 10.51
CA ARG A 571 1.66 23.29 10.77
C ARG A 571 0.78 23.28 9.56
N THR A 572 -0.48 22.94 9.75
CA THR A 572 -1.47 22.87 8.68
C THR A 572 -2.60 23.85 8.96
N ASP A 573 -2.97 24.63 7.96
CA ASP A 573 -4.16 25.46 7.93
C ASP A 573 -5.24 24.76 7.10
N ASP A 574 -6.52 25.00 7.42
CA ASP A 574 -7.67 24.41 6.73
C ASP A 574 -7.67 22.88 6.75
N GLU A 575 -7.29 22.24 7.87
CA GLU A 575 -7.30 20.78 8.00
C GLU A 575 -8.65 20.19 7.60
N ILE A 576 -8.66 19.19 6.74
CA ILE A 576 -9.89 18.54 6.29
C ILE A 576 -10.29 17.47 7.30
N VAL A 577 -11.52 17.56 7.81
CA VAL A 577 -12.07 16.60 8.79
C VAL A 577 -13.48 16.18 8.41
N VAL A 578 -13.95 15.08 8.98
CA VAL A 578 -15.34 14.64 8.86
C VAL A 578 -16.23 15.60 9.65
N GLN A 579 -17.26 16.13 8.99
CA GLN A 579 -18.30 16.94 9.64
C GLN A 579 -19.45 16.07 10.16
N ASN A 580 -19.93 15.17 9.30
CA ASN A 580 -21.04 14.25 9.59
C ASN A 580 -20.84 12.95 8.81
N ASN A 581 -21.24 11.84 9.40
CA ASN A 581 -21.22 10.53 8.77
C ASN A 581 -22.50 9.76 9.10
N THR A 582 -23.58 10.06 8.39
CA THR A 582 -24.92 9.50 8.64
C THR A 582 -25.52 8.93 7.34
N GLY A 583 -26.15 7.75 7.46
CA GLY A 583 -26.90 7.13 6.36
C GLY A 583 -26.05 6.82 5.13
N GLY A 584 -24.77 6.50 5.30
CA GLY A 584 -23.85 6.21 4.19
C GLY A 584 -23.32 7.46 3.47
N ARG A 585 -23.59 8.65 3.99
CA ARG A 585 -23.10 9.92 3.47
C ARG A 585 -22.12 10.53 4.46
N THR A 586 -20.87 10.66 4.06
CA THR A 586 -19.87 11.41 4.82
C THR A 586 -19.73 12.79 4.22
N THR A 587 -19.89 13.82 5.04
CA THR A 587 -19.61 15.21 4.68
C THR A 587 -18.34 15.67 5.36
N PHE A 588 -17.62 16.58 4.72
CA PHE A 588 -16.34 17.09 5.18
C PHE A 588 -16.39 18.60 5.35
N GLN A 589 -15.51 19.10 6.23
CA GLN A 589 -15.32 20.51 6.51
C GLN A 589 -13.85 20.81 6.78
N ASN A 590 -13.49 22.09 6.82
CA ASN A 590 -12.19 22.54 7.27
C ASN A 590 -12.25 22.85 8.77
N ALA A 591 -11.36 22.25 9.57
CA ALA A 591 -11.33 22.34 11.03
C ALA A 591 -10.39 23.45 11.55
N GLY A 592 -9.84 24.29 10.68
CA GLY A 592 -8.83 25.28 11.06
C GLY A 592 -7.42 24.67 11.15
N ARG A 593 -6.63 25.10 12.16
CA ARG A 593 -5.22 24.78 12.25
C ARG A 593 -4.96 23.47 13.02
N THR A 594 -3.92 22.76 12.58
CA THR A 594 -3.36 21.61 13.29
C THR A 594 -1.84 21.70 13.41
N LEU A 595 -1.30 21.02 14.42
CA LEU A 595 0.13 20.92 14.67
C LEU A 595 0.54 19.45 14.80
N ARG A 596 1.58 19.05 14.06
CA ARG A 596 2.21 17.73 14.15
C ARG A 596 3.68 17.91 14.42
N GLN A 597 4.17 17.34 15.51
CA GLN A 597 5.58 17.39 15.92
C GLN A 597 6.03 16.01 16.34
N GLY A 598 7.28 15.67 16.05
CA GLY A 598 7.77 14.36 16.43
C GLY A 598 9.27 14.17 16.28
N LEU A 599 9.69 13.01 16.79
CA LEU A 599 11.03 12.47 16.70
C LEU A 599 10.95 11.07 16.05
N GLU A 600 11.75 10.86 15.04
CA GLU A 600 11.91 9.60 14.33
C GLU A 600 13.34 9.10 14.51
N LEU A 601 13.49 7.85 14.93
CA LEU A 601 14.76 7.18 15.09
C LEU A 601 14.76 5.88 14.29
N ALA A 602 15.82 5.58 13.56
CA ALA A 602 16.04 4.30 12.92
C ALA A 602 17.48 3.86 13.10
N GLY A 603 17.70 2.55 13.19
CA GLY A 603 19.01 1.97 13.32
C GLY A 603 19.08 0.53 12.83
N GLU A 604 20.19 0.19 12.23
CA GLU A 604 20.60 -1.18 11.90
C GLU A 604 22.01 -1.39 12.41
N TRP A 605 22.21 -2.45 13.15
CA TRP A 605 23.50 -2.83 13.70
C TRP A 605 23.77 -4.31 13.44
N ARG A 606 24.95 -4.60 12.88
CA ARG A 606 25.46 -5.96 12.63
C ARG A 606 26.60 -6.26 13.55
N THR A 607 26.58 -7.43 14.18
CA THR A 607 27.68 -7.91 15.00
C THR A 607 27.80 -9.43 14.87
N GLY A 608 28.85 -9.89 14.18
CA GLY A 608 29.00 -11.30 13.83
C GLY A 608 27.74 -11.80 13.07
N PRO A 609 27.10 -12.90 13.54
CA PRO A 609 25.94 -13.47 12.88
C PRO A 609 24.61 -12.75 13.22
N PHE A 610 24.64 -11.67 14.00
CA PHE A 610 23.45 -10.99 14.46
C PHE A 610 23.24 -9.66 13.74
N THR A 611 21.98 -9.40 13.37
CA THR A 611 21.53 -8.10 12.86
C THR A 611 20.39 -7.61 13.74
N LEU A 612 20.51 -6.39 14.27
CA LEU A 612 19.42 -5.71 14.99
C LEU A 612 18.94 -4.54 14.14
N THR A 613 17.63 -4.51 13.83
CA THR A 613 16.97 -3.41 13.13
C THR A 613 15.94 -2.80 14.05
N THR A 614 15.94 -1.47 14.19
CA THR A 614 15.00 -0.73 15.04
C THR A 614 14.45 0.49 14.32
N ALA A 615 13.18 0.80 14.57
CA ALA A 615 12.56 2.05 14.16
C ALA A 615 11.61 2.53 15.26
N TYR A 616 11.75 3.77 15.69
CA TYR A 616 10.91 4.37 16.73
C TYR A 616 10.37 5.71 16.26
N THR A 617 9.10 5.95 16.56
CA THR A 617 8.43 7.23 16.30
C THR A 617 7.74 7.70 17.57
N LEU A 618 8.03 8.93 17.96
CA LEU A 618 7.27 9.69 18.94
C LEU A 618 6.62 10.88 18.24
N MET A 619 5.28 10.98 18.27
CA MET A 619 4.56 12.02 17.55
C MET A 619 3.41 12.57 18.38
N ARG A 620 3.25 13.90 18.37
CA ARG A 620 2.06 14.59 18.82
C ARG A 620 1.37 15.25 17.64
N ALA A 621 0.09 15.01 17.46
CA ALA A 621 -0.74 15.58 16.41
C ALA A 621 -2.04 16.07 17.00
N ASN A 622 -2.25 17.41 17.03
CA ASN A 622 -3.34 18.03 17.78
C ASN A 622 -4.01 19.15 16.96
N TYR A 623 -5.31 19.32 17.17
CA TYR A 623 -6.06 20.48 16.71
C TYR A 623 -5.62 21.73 17.48
N GLN A 624 -5.38 22.83 16.75
CA GLN A 624 -4.97 24.12 17.34
C GLN A 624 -6.15 25.10 17.46
N ASP A 625 -7.25 24.80 16.78
CA ASP A 625 -8.50 25.57 16.84
C ASP A 625 -9.63 24.61 17.24
N ALA A 626 -10.61 25.13 17.99
CA ALA A 626 -11.84 24.39 18.24
C ALA A 626 -12.77 24.46 17.04
N PHE A 627 -13.51 23.40 16.77
CA PHE A 627 -14.48 23.34 15.66
C PHE A 627 -15.71 22.54 16.05
N MET A 628 -16.79 22.71 15.29
CA MET A 628 -18.06 22.02 15.54
C MET A 628 -18.14 20.75 14.67
N THR A 629 -18.63 19.66 15.24
CA THR A 629 -18.84 18.38 14.55
C THR A 629 -20.19 17.77 14.93
N CYS A 630 -20.57 16.70 14.26
CA CYS A 630 -21.72 15.88 14.60
C CYS A 630 -21.29 14.70 15.49
N THR A 631 -22.18 14.24 16.36
CA THR A 631 -21.98 12.98 17.10
C THR A 631 -22.12 11.77 16.17
N SER A 632 -21.73 10.60 16.66
CA SER A 632 -21.87 9.33 15.92
C SER A 632 -23.31 9.02 15.46
N ALA A 633 -24.32 9.52 16.17
CA ALA A 633 -25.74 9.35 15.79
C ALA A 633 -26.19 10.32 14.66
N GLY A 634 -25.29 11.14 14.15
CA GLY A 634 -25.58 12.20 13.21
C GLY A 634 -26.17 13.46 13.89
N CYS A 635 -26.34 14.51 13.11
CA CYS A 635 -26.94 15.75 13.58
C CYS A 635 -28.38 15.83 13.09
N PRO A 636 -29.37 16.01 13.99
CA PRO A 636 -30.70 16.40 13.58
C PRO A 636 -30.59 17.72 12.78
N ASN A 637 -31.22 17.77 11.61
CA ASN A 637 -31.18 18.93 10.73
C ASN A 637 -29.79 19.34 10.21
N VAL A 638 -28.79 18.44 10.33
CA VAL A 638 -27.45 18.58 9.73
C VAL A 638 -26.62 19.75 10.28
N THR A 639 -27.01 20.36 11.37
CA THR A 639 -26.24 21.41 12.05
C THR A 639 -25.28 20.76 13.04
N PRO A 640 -23.96 20.96 12.94
CA PRO A 640 -23.01 20.47 13.93
C PRO A 640 -23.34 20.99 15.33
N GLN A 641 -23.41 20.09 16.32
CA GLN A 641 -23.93 20.43 17.66
C GLN A 641 -22.92 20.23 18.79
N VAL A 642 -21.79 19.57 18.51
CA VAL A 642 -20.79 19.25 19.51
C VAL A 642 -19.47 19.91 19.13
N GLN A 643 -18.87 20.60 20.09
CA GLN A 643 -17.57 21.22 19.90
C GLN A 643 -16.44 20.23 20.16
N VAL A 644 -15.53 20.11 19.20
CA VAL A 644 -14.21 19.51 19.39
C VAL A 644 -13.30 20.57 20.02
N PRO A 645 -12.77 20.31 21.23
CA PRO A 645 -11.90 21.28 21.88
C PRO A 645 -10.55 21.44 21.16
N GLN A 646 -9.99 22.66 21.28
CA GLN A 646 -8.57 22.87 20.99
C GLN A 646 -7.72 21.93 21.87
N GLY A 647 -6.65 21.36 21.30
CA GLY A 647 -5.74 20.45 21.97
C GLY A 647 -6.10 18.97 21.85
N ASN A 648 -7.30 18.61 21.37
CA ASN A 648 -7.64 17.23 21.09
C ASN A 648 -6.69 16.63 20.06
N GLN A 649 -6.39 15.33 20.25
CA GLN A 649 -5.56 14.57 19.31
C GLN A 649 -6.30 14.32 18.00
N ILE A 650 -5.58 14.39 16.90
CA ILE A 650 -6.06 13.90 15.59
C ILE A 650 -6.22 12.37 15.71
N PRO A 651 -7.40 11.81 15.45
CA PRO A 651 -7.65 10.38 15.58
C PRO A 651 -6.93 9.55 14.50
N GLY A 652 -6.87 8.23 14.70
CA GLY A 652 -6.22 7.30 13.78
C GLY A 652 -4.71 7.21 13.93
N LEU A 653 -4.10 7.99 14.83
CA LEU A 653 -2.66 8.12 15.02
C LEU A 653 -2.21 7.63 16.40
N PRO A 654 -1.20 6.73 16.48
CA PRO A 654 -0.52 6.43 17.72
C PRO A 654 0.46 7.56 18.07
N GLN A 655 0.61 7.87 19.33
CA GLN A 655 1.67 8.78 19.78
C GLN A 655 3.06 8.13 19.76
N GLN A 656 3.11 6.81 19.87
CA GLN A 656 4.34 6.03 19.89
C GLN A 656 4.21 4.81 19.02
N GLN A 657 5.25 4.51 18.26
CA GLN A 657 5.42 3.26 17.51
C GLN A 657 6.86 2.78 17.69
N LEU A 658 7.02 1.47 17.88
CA LEU A 658 8.32 0.82 17.88
C LEU A 658 8.26 -0.43 17.01
N PHE A 659 9.24 -0.57 16.15
CA PHE A 659 9.62 -1.81 15.50
C PHE A 659 11.02 -2.18 15.97
N ALA A 660 11.21 -3.43 16.37
CA ALA A 660 12.50 -3.98 16.66
C ALA A 660 12.57 -5.41 16.10
N GLN A 661 13.62 -5.74 15.37
CA GLN A 661 13.85 -7.07 14.82
C GLN A 661 15.27 -7.50 15.15
N ALA A 662 15.43 -8.66 15.79
CA ALA A 662 16.67 -9.37 15.93
C ALA A 662 16.71 -10.51 14.90
N ALA A 663 17.74 -10.55 14.08
CA ALA A 663 17.98 -11.63 13.13
C ALA A 663 19.31 -12.31 13.46
N TRP A 664 19.31 -13.64 13.42
CA TRP A 664 20.46 -14.49 13.69
C TRP A 664 20.70 -15.43 12.51
N ASP A 665 21.83 -15.24 11.82
CA ASP A 665 22.33 -16.16 10.81
C ASP A 665 23.04 -17.30 11.54
N THR A 666 22.40 -18.46 11.62
CA THR A 666 22.86 -19.53 12.52
C THR A 666 24.11 -20.25 12.03
N GLY A 667 24.47 -20.09 10.74
CA GLY A 667 25.53 -20.84 10.07
C GLY A 667 25.19 -22.31 9.77
N TRP A 668 24.01 -22.80 10.20
CA TRP A 668 23.58 -24.16 9.95
C TRP A 668 22.55 -24.22 8.81
N ALA A 669 22.85 -25.01 7.78
CA ALA A 669 21.95 -25.25 6.62
C ALA A 669 21.39 -23.97 5.97
N GLY A 670 22.14 -22.86 5.97
CA GLY A 670 21.68 -21.57 5.46
C GLY A 670 20.49 -20.98 6.21
N SER A 671 20.34 -21.35 7.51
CA SER A 671 19.18 -20.89 8.28
C SER A 671 19.39 -19.52 8.93
N LYS A 672 18.30 -18.74 8.95
CA LYS A 672 18.18 -17.44 9.60
C LYS A 672 16.95 -17.43 10.51
N VAL A 673 17.14 -17.08 11.75
CA VAL A 673 16.07 -16.90 12.74
C VAL A 673 15.80 -15.44 12.95
N THR A 674 14.54 -15.01 12.94
CA THR A 674 14.12 -13.62 13.18
C THR A 674 13.10 -13.56 14.31
N LEU A 675 13.28 -12.61 15.21
CA LEU A 675 12.30 -12.24 16.23
C LEU A 675 11.94 -10.78 16.06
N ASP A 676 10.66 -10.49 15.79
CA ASP A 676 10.14 -9.13 15.64
C ASP A 676 9.33 -8.72 16.88
N ALA A 677 9.47 -7.48 17.30
CA ALA A 677 8.58 -6.82 18.25
C ALA A 677 7.98 -5.58 17.59
N ARG A 678 6.66 -5.44 17.63
CA ARG A 678 5.92 -4.30 17.09
C ARG A 678 5.03 -3.72 18.18
N HIS A 679 5.37 -2.53 18.67
CA HIS A 679 4.56 -1.79 19.62
C HIS A 679 3.81 -0.65 18.94
N VAL A 680 2.53 -0.53 19.24
CA VAL A 680 1.66 0.57 18.82
C VAL A 680 1.01 1.16 20.07
N GLY A 681 1.21 2.45 20.29
CA GLY A 681 0.57 3.19 21.36
C GLY A 681 -0.94 3.31 21.17
N ARG A 682 -1.63 3.88 22.18
CA ARG A 682 -3.07 4.14 22.11
C ARG A 682 -3.44 5.01 20.92
N VAL A 683 -4.59 4.73 20.29
CA VAL A 683 -5.09 5.42 19.09
C VAL A 683 -6.50 5.91 19.31
N MET A 684 -6.73 7.23 19.28
CA MET A 684 -8.07 7.81 19.35
C MET A 684 -8.88 7.44 18.12
N VAL A 685 -10.18 7.18 18.28
CA VAL A 685 -11.05 6.74 17.19
C VAL A 685 -11.89 7.88 16.61
N ASN A 686 -12.03 9.00 17.31
CA ASN A 686 -12.80 10.15 16.84
C ASN A 686 -12.18 11.48 17.31
N ASP A 687 -12.60 12.59 16.68
CA ASP A 687 -12.09 13.93 16.95
C ASP A 687 -12.40 14.41 18.38
N LEU A 688 -13.47 13.91 18.99
CA LEU A 688 -13.85 14.23 20.37
C LEU A 688 -12.96 13.53 21.40
N ASN A 689 -12.14 12.56 20.98
CA ASN A 689 -11.28 11.73 21.82
C ASN A 689 -12.05 10.97 22.92
N THR A 690 -13.29 10.58 22.65
CA THR A 690 -14.16 9.91 23.64
C THR A 690 -13.84 8.44 23.79
N ASP A 691 -13.20 7.81 22.80
CA ASP A 691 -12.80 6.40 22.84
C ASP A 691 -11.47 6.18 22.09
N ALA A 692 -10.81 5.06 22.37
CA ALA A 692 -9.52 4.75 21.81
C ALA A 692 -9.26 3.23 21.70
N ALA A 693 -8.57 2.80 20.66
CA ALA A 693 -7.94 1.49 20.62
C ALA A 693 -6.77 1.43 21.63
N ALA A 694 -6.73 0.38 22.42
CA ALA A 694 -5.69 0.18 23.43
C ALA A 694 -4.31 -0.01 22.78
N ALA A 695 -3.26 0.41 23.50
CA ALA A 695 -1.88 0.10 23.12
C ALA A 695 -1.65 -1.42 23.17
N HIS A 696 -0.81 -1.93 22.24
CA HIS A 696 -0.46 -3.34 22.19
C HIS A 696 0.95 -3.55 21.69
N THR A 697 1.50 -4.74 21.98
CA THR A 697 2.80 -5.20 21.49
C THR A 697 2.66 -6.60 20.93
N LEU A 698 3.05 -6.79 19.68
CA LEU A 698 3.04 -8.08 18.99
C LEU A 698 4.47 -8.59 18.85
N PHE A 699 4.65 -9.89 19.08
CA PHE A 699 5.90 -10.58 18.83
C PHE A 699 5.70 -11.62 17.73
N ASN A 700 6.64 -11.70 16.78
CA ASN A 700 6.60 -12.63 15.67
C ASN A 700 7.93 -13.36 15.60
N LEU A 701 7.89 -14.66 15.30
CA LEU A 701 9.06 -15.51 15.12
C LEU A 701 9.08 -16.07 13.71
N GLY A 702 10.20 -15.93 13.03
CA GLY A 702 10.44 -16.51 11.70
C GLY A 702 11.70 -17.37 11.68
N VAL A 703 11.65 -18.45 10.94
CA VAL A 703 12.82 -19.25 10.59
C VAL A 703 12.81 -19.44 9.09
N GLN A 704 13.93 -19.11 8.44
CA GLN A 704 14.13 -19.27 6.99
C GLN A 704 15.31 -20.18 6.75
N PHE A 705 15.25 -20.96 5.67
CA PHE A 705 16.36 -21.71 5.14
C PHE A 705 16.63 -21.27 3.71
N THR A 706 17.89 -21.19 3.33
CA THR A 706 18.32 -20.94 1.96
C THR A 706 19.34 -21.99 1.57
N GLN A 707 19.00 -22.83 0.61
CA GLN A 707 19.83 -23.95 0.18
C GLN A 707 20.17 -23.78 -1.30
N GLU A 708 21.46 -23.78 -1.63
CA GLU A 708 21.95 -23.75 -3.00
C GLU A 708 22.35 -25.16 -3.46
N ARG A 709 21.84 -25.58 -4.61
CA ARG A 709 22.12 -26.90 -5.21
C ARG A 709 22.26 -26.77 -6.74
N GLY A 710 23.49 -26.58 -7.18
CA GLY A 710 23.77 -26.30 -8.61
C GLY A 710 23.10 -24.97 -9.02
N ASP A 711 22.29 -25.01 -10.08
CA ASP A 711 21.56 -23.83 -10.59
C ASP A 711 20.28 -23.51 -9.79
N TRP A 712 19.98 -24.27 -8.73
CA TRP A 712 18.79 -24.10 -7.92
C TRP A 712 19.10 -23.45 -6.57
N THR A 713 18.28 -22.48 -6.21
CA THR A 713 18.18 -21.94 -4.84
C THR A 713 16.80 -22.28 -4.30
N LEU A 714 16.74 -23.00 -3.19
CA LEU A 714 15.51 -23.30 -2.46
C LEU A 714 15.45 -22.42 -1.21
N LYS A 715 14.32 -21.76 -1.00
CA LYS A 715 14.05 -20.98 0.20
C LYS A 715 12.79 -21.50 0.87
N GLU A 716 12.92 -21.95 2.10
CA GLU A 716 11.79 -22.37 2.90
C GLU A 716 11.64 -21.43 4.10
N PHE A 717 10.42 -21.22 4.56
CA PHE A 717 10.21 -20.50 5.81
C PHE A 717 9.04 -21.04 6.62
N VAL A 718 9.17 -20.88 7.92
CA VAL A 718 8.10 -21.02 8.91
C VAL A 718 8.02 -19.70 9.66
N ARG A 719 6.84 -19.14 9.76
CA ARG A 719 6.61 -17.89 10.50
C ARG A 719 5.40 -18.04 11.41
N LEU A 720 5.55 -17.57 12.64
CA LEU A 720 4.50 -17.49 13.63
C LEU A 720 4.31 -16.04 14.03
N ASP A 721 3.20 -15.44 13.58
CA ASP A 721 2.83 -14.09 13.92
C ASP A 721 1.98 -14.04 15.19
N ASN A 722 2.08 -12.93 15.94
CA ASN A 722 1.38 -12.73 17.21
C ASN A 722 1.54 -13.90 18.17
N LEU A 723 2.80 -14.20 18.54
CA LEU A 723 3.18 -15.34 19.43
C LEU A 723 2.34 -15.43 20.70
N THR A 724 2.01 -14.30 21.29
CA THR A 724 1.30 -14.19 22.57
C THR A 724 -0.21 -14.25 22.41
N ASP A 725 -0.72 -14.38 21.18
CA ASP A 725 -2.15 -14.33 20.84
C ASP A 725 -2.86 -13.09 21.42
N GLN A 726 -2.17 -11.95 21.37
CA GLN A 726 -2.66 -10.68 21.88
C GLN A 726 -3.87 -10.21 21.10
N LYS A 727 -5.03 -10.11 21.74
CA LYS A 727 -6.20 -9.48 21.15
C LYS A 727 -6.00 -7.96 21.08
N HIS A 728 -6.22 -7.39 19.91
CA HIS A 728 -5.96 -5.99 19.63
C HIS A 728 -6.79 -5.46 18.47
N ALA A 729 -6.95 -4.14 18.39
CA ALA A 729 -7.46 -3.50 17.19
C ALA A 729 -6.31 -3.38 16.17
N GLY A 730 -6.46 -4.05 15.03
CA GLY A 730 -5.48 -3.99 13.93
C GLY A 730 -5.48 -2.62 13.26
N SER A 731 -6.66 -2.00 13.12
CA SER A 731 -6.85 -0.63 12.65
C SER A 731 -8.09 0.01 13.29
N VAL A 732 -8.32 1.28 12.99
CA VAL A 732 -9.51 2.01 13.43
C VAL A 732 -10.19 2.71 12.25
N ILE A 733 -11.51 2.72 12.24
CA ILE A 733 -12.34 3.51 11.32
C ILE A 733 -12.61 4.85 11.99
N VAL A 734 -11.90 5.88 11.56
CA VAL A 734 -11.96 7.21 12.17
C VAL A 734 -13.32 7.85 11.94
N ASN A 735 -13.93 8.39 12.99
CA ASN A 735 -15.22 9.11 12.96
C ASN A 735 -16.36 8.30 12.34
N ASP A 736 -16.40 6.96 12.53
CA ASP A 736 -17.50 6.13 12.02
C ASP A 736 -18.84 6.56 12.61
N GLY A 737 -19.83 6.84 11.75
CA GLY A 737 -21.15 7.36 12.16
C GLY A 737 -22.02 6.36 12.92
N ASN A 738 -21.68 5.07 12.91
CA ASN A 738 -22.36 4.01 13.66
C ASN A 738 -21.55 3.56 14.88
N SER A 739 -20.49 4.29 15.24
CA SER A 739 -19.55 3.95 16.33
C SER A 739 -18.86 2.58 16.17
N ARG A 740 -18.73 2.07 14.93
CA ARG A 740 -18.03 0.83 14.61
C ARG A 740 -16.55 1.11 14.33
N PHE A 741 -15.89 1.60 15.32
CA PHE A 741 -14.52 2.12 15.18
C PHE A 741 -13.46 1.05 15.05
N PHE A 742 -13.69 -0.18 15.55
CA PHE A 742 -12.64 -1.16 15.75
C PHE A 742 -12.63 -2.23 14.65
N GLU A 743 -11.52 -2.36 13.97
CA GLU A 743 -11.24 -3.49 13.08
C GLU A 743 -10.28 -4.43 13.82
N PRO A 744 -10.72 -5.64 14.21
CA PRO A 744 -9.88 -6.58 14.94
C PRO A 744 -8.64 -6.97 14.19
N GLY A 745 -7.49 -7.00 14.87
CA GLY A 745 -6.25 -7.57 14.36
C GLY A 745 -6.28 -9.09 14.38
N ALA A 746 -5.38 -9.71 13.61
CA ALA A 746 -5.26 -11.16 13.60
C ALA A 746 -4.78 -11.70 14.95
N GLY A 747 -5.34 -12.80 15.41
CA GLY A 747 -4.80 -13.66 16.46
C GLY A 747 -3.48 -14.29 16.03
N ARG A 748 -3.04 -15.35 16.74
CA ARG A 748 -1.84 -16.10 16.36
C ARG A 748 -2.01 -16.76 15.00
N LYS A 749 -1.02 -16.55 14.08
CA LYS A 749 -1.04 -17.07 12.71
C LYS A 749 0.23 -17.83 12.41
N LEU A 750 0.07 -19.00 11.79
CA LEU A 750 1.17 -19.79 11.21
C LEU A 750 1.19 -19.56 9.70
N LEU A 751 2.39 -19.32 9.15
CA LEU A 751 2.67 -19.28 7.72
C LEU A 751 3.81 -20.25 7.41
N LEU A 752 3.67 -20.97 6.32
CA LEU A 752 4.67 -21.86 5.74
C LEU A 752 4.89 -21.44 4.29
N GLY A 753 6.12 -21.33 3.85
CA GLY A 753 6.44 -21.00 2.48
C GLY A 753 7.58 -21.80 1.91
N LEU A 754 7.47 -22.05 0.61
CA LEU A 754 8.50 -22.69 -0.20
C LEU A 754 8.65 -21.85 -1.49
N GLU A 755 9.88 -21.48 -1.80
CA GLU A 755 10.26 -20.83 -3.05
C GLU A 755 11.41 -21.62 -3.70
N ALA A 756 11.27 -21.91 -4.97
CA ALA A 756 12.34 -22.49 -5.80
C ALA A 756 12.73 -21.46 -6.86
N GLN A 757 14.02 -21.19 -6.94
CA GLN A 757 14.62 -20.32 -7.96
C GLN A 757 15.63 -21.12 -8.76
N ARG A 758 15.63 -20.95 -10.08
CA ARG A 758 16.61 -21.52 -10.97
C ARG A 758 17.26 -20.44 -11.81
N SER A 759 18.58 -20.43 -11.86
CA SER A 759 19.37 -19.61 -12.77
C SER A 759 19.72 -20.40 -14.03
N PHE A 760 19.69 -19.78 -15.24
CA PHE A 760 19.98 -20.46 -16.51
C PHE A 760 20.49 -19.50 -17.60
#